data_e81b37f5b43ce7c7a1e198ce10c03697
#
_entry.id   e81b37f5b43ce7c7a1e198ce10c03697
#
_cell.length_a   1.000
_cell.length_b   1.000
_cell.length_c   1.000
_cell.angle_alpha   90.00
_cell.angle_beta   90.00
_cell.angle_gamma   90.00
#
_symmetry.space_group_name_H-M   'P 1'
#
loop_
_entity.id
_entity.type
_entity.pdbx_description
1 polymer ?
#
loop_
_entity_poly.entity_id
_entity_poly.type
_entity_poly.pdbx_seq_one_letter_code
_entity_poly.pdbx_strand_id
1 'polypeptide(L)'
;MSASFNNACQKYEKQSFFVPFLSFIVSLRQFPGIMRLFKNIFYRALLCLTAFLFLARPAFAVTGDHPVLIISSYNPDAGQTSGNISDFMEEFQRLDGKCGVELENMNCKSFSEAPWWKQRMVGILSKYQGTKIPSLIILIGQEAWAAYLSLEDSVRGEVPVMVALASRNVVLLPEHGTDLKTWMPESLDFLDDFPDSPIKSGFIYQYDVEANIRMIKQLYPKTEHIAFISDNSYGGVTLQAHVVKEMRKFPELGLILLDGRVNTIYTISDKLHALPPNTALLMGTWRVDMNDGYFMRNATYAMMEAAPDLPAFSITSAGIGYWALGGVVPHYRPLGKGLAQQAVRLLKNPEKAMLEIIPTQTVMDGKLIKEKDLDISSLSGPVELVNVTPSFYEQYKYHIWGIAAVLLSLLVGLFVSLYFYYHTKKLKDELEVSEASLREAKERAEEANRLKSAFLANMSHEIRTPLNAIVGFSDVLSAGDIPLEEQRGFFEIIKANSDLLLRLIDDILDLSRLEVDRVTFTQEKCDVVQVCTQALASVAQARRSANRFLFESPLESLELHTDIQRMQQVIINLLSNADKFTKNGTITLKVGLDEKKHVVLFSVSDTGCGIPLEKQKKVFERFEKLNEYAQGTGLGLAICKLIVKKWGGKIWVDPHYTQGARFLFTHPLD
;
A
#
# COMPACT_ATOMS: atom_id res chain seq x y z
N MET A 1 10.56 29.07 28.45
CA MET A 1 9.95 27.72 28.60
C MET A 1 9.41 27.11 27.30
N SER A 2 9.23 27.84 26.20
CA SER A 2 8.75 27.28 24.92
C SER A 2 9.87 26.71 24.01
N ALA A 3 11.11 27.16 24.15
CA ALA A 3 12.22 26.71 23.30
C ALA A 3 12.85 25.37 23.73
N SER A 4 12.71 24.96 24.99
CA SER A 4 13.22 23.66 25.47
C SER A 4 12.27 22.49 25.19
N PHE A 5 11.00 22.79 24.89
CA PHE A 5 9.99 21.78 24.56
C PHE A 5 10.09 21.28 23.12
N ASN A 6 10.48 22.18 22.18
CA ASN A 6 10.65 21.80 20.78
C ASN A 6 11.87 20.89 20.52
N ASN A 7 12.93 21.04 21.32
CA ASN A 7 14.11 20.16 21.21
C ASN A 7 13.92 18.77 21.80
N ALA A 8 12.96 18.60 22.74
CA ALA A 8 12.60 17.29 23.26
C ALA A 8 11.70 16.51 22.29
N CYS A 9 10.83 17.17 21.51
CA CYS A 9 9.99 16.52 20.53
C CYS A 9 10.76 15.95 19.31
N GLN A 10 11.84 16.60 18.88
CA GLN A 10 12.64 16.09 17.74
C GLN A 10 13.44 14.82 18.04
N LYS A 11 13.63 14.47 19.33
CA LYS A 11 14.42 13.30 19.73
C LYS A 11 13.60 12.00 19.91
N TYR A 12 12.26 12.09 19.83
CA TYR A 12 11.34 10.98 20.11
C TYR A 12 10.44 10.57 18.92
N GLU A 13 10.79 10.97 17.71
CA GLU A 13 10.01 10.66 16.50
C GLU A 13 10.12 9.21 16.01
N LYS A 14 10.59 8.28 16.83
CA LYS A 14 10.76 6.85 16.49
C LYS A 14 9.86 5.86 17.24
N GLN A 15 8.80 6.30 17.90
CA GLN A 15 7.82 5.35 18.42
C GLN A 15 6.39 5.78 18.06
N SER A 16 5.82 5.08 17.11
CA SER A 16 4.54 5.35 16.44
C SER A 16 3.27 5.19 17.28
N PHE A 17 3.39 5.15 18.62
CA PHE A 17 2.24 4.99 19.52
C PHE A 17 1.86 6.27 20.30
N PHE A 18 2.72 7.30 20.32
CA PHE A 18 2.50 8.49 21.15
C PHE A 18 1.67 9.60 20.47
N VAL A 19 1.65 9.64 19.17
CA VAL A 19 0.98 10.71 18.40
C VAL A 19 -0.56 10.62 18.47
N PRO A 20 -1.19 9.44 18.38
CA PRO A 20 -2.64 9.32 18.56
C PRO A 20 -3.10 9.64 19.98
N PHE A 21 -2.27 9.34 21.00
CA PHE A 21 -2.57 9.58 22.40
C PHE A 21 -2.52 11.08 22.75
N LEU A 22 -1.56 11.82 22.19
CA LEU A 22 -1.48 13.27 22.37
C LEU A 22 -2.66 14.00 21.68
N SER A 23 -3.07 13.57 20.49
CA SER A 23 -4.22 14.16 19.79
C SER A 23 -5.53 13.90 20.53
N PHE A 24 -5.67 12.75 21.18
CA PHE A 24 -6.80 12.39 22.03
C PHE A 24 -6.86 13.27 23.30
N ILE A 25 -5.70 13.56 23.93
CA ILE A 25 -5.62 14.45 25.11
C ILE A 25 -5.94 15.89 24.74
N VAL A 26 -5.55 16.35 23.54
CA VAL A 26 -5.85 17.70 23.06
C VAL A 26 -7.34 17.86 22.75
N SER A 27 -8.00 16.83 22.22
CA SER A 27 -9.46 16.84 21.99
C SER A 27 -10.29 16.86 23.27
N LEU A 28 -9.76 16.32 24.39
CA LEU A 28 -10.42 16.34 25.71
C LEU A 28 -10.42 17.73 26.37
N ARG A 29 -9.65 18.71 25.87
CA ARG A 29 -9.67 20.10 26.37
C ARG A 29 -11.02 20.80 26.19
N GLN A 30 -11.88 20.29 25.33
CA GLN A 30 -13.23 20.84 25.10
C GLN A 30 -14.29 20.43 26.16
N PHE A 31 -13.91 19.51 27.08
CA PHE A 31 -14.84 19.03 28.12
C PHE A 31 -14.26 19.21 29.51
N PRO A 32 -14.47 20.37 30.20
CA PRO A 32 -13.88 20.69 31.51
C PRO A 32 -14.23 19.73 32.63
N GLY A 33 -15.39 19.06 32.55
CA GLY A 33 -15.84 18.09 33.53
C GLY A 33 -15.06 16.78 33.50
N ILE A 34 -14.74 16.30 32.28
CA ILE A 34 -14.00 15.06 32.06
C ILE A 34 -12.52 15.24 32.46
N MET A 35 -11.97 16.42 32.21
CA MET A 35 -10.59 16.75 32.61
C MET A 35 -10.39 16.78 34.12
N ARG A 36 -11.39 17.25 34.91
CA ARG A 36 -11.32 17.19 36.39
C ARG A 36 -11.37 15.76 36.90
N LEU A 37 -12.18 14.90 36.30
CA LEU A 37 -12.28 13.49 36.67
C LEU A 37 -10.97 12.74 36.34
N PHE A 38 -10.42 12.96 35.16
CA PHE A 38 -9.12 12.36 34.73
C PHE A 38 -7.96 12.84 35.62
N LYS A 39 -7.91 14.12 35.95
CA LYS A 39 -6.89 14.67 36.84
C LYS A 39 -6.96 14.05 38.23
N ASN A 40 -8.13 13.87 38.78
CA ASN A 40 -8.33 13.24 40.10
C ASN A 40 -8.01 11.73 40.09
N ILE A 41 -8.35 11.01 39.02
CA ILE A 41 -8.02 9.58 38.86
C ILE A 41 -6.50 9.41 38.67
N PHE A 42 -5.89 10.26 37.83
CA PHE A 42 -4.45 10.22 37.59
C PHE A 42 -3.63 10.57 38.85
N TYR A 43 -4.03 11.59 39.63
CA TYR A 43 -3.37 11.91 40.89
C TYR A 43 -3.53 10.80 41.94
N ARG A 44 -4.70 10.17 42.01
CA ARG A 44 -4.92 9.03 42.93
C ARG A 44 -4.13 7.79 42.48
N ALA A 45 -4.08 7.49 41.18
CA ALA A 45 -3.27 6.41 40.64
C ALA A 45 -1.76 6.66 40.83
N LEU A 46 -1.29 7.89 40.66
CA LEU A 46 0.10 8.28 40.87
C LEU A 46 0.46 8.21 42.38
N LEU A 47 -0.46 8.62 43.27
CA LEU A 47 -0.29 8.53 44.70
C LEU A 47 -0.30 7.07 45.19
N CYS A 48 -1.15 6.22 44.65
CA CYS A 48 -1.13 4.78 44.88
C CYS A 48 0.16 4.11 44.36
N LEU A 49 0.64 4.52 43.18
CA LEU A 49 1.87 4.00 42.61
C LEU A 49 3.11 4.43 43.39
N THR A 50 3.15 5.69 43.85
CA THR A 50 4.22 6.17 44.73
C THR A 50 4.16 5.55 46.14
N ALA A 51 2.97 5.37 46.71
CA ALA A 51 2.79 4.64 47.99
C ALA A 51 3.20 3.16 47.80
N PHE A 52 2.86 2.53 46.67
CA PHE A 52 3.27 1.15 46.36
C PHE A 52 4.78 1.02 46.17
N LEU A 53 5.42 2.00 45.50
CA LEU A 53 6.88 2.08 45.39
C LEU A 53 7.59 2.36 46.73
N PHE A 54 6.97 3.11 47.64
CA PHE A 54 7.50 3.33 49.00
C PHE A 54 7.27 2.15 49.93
N LEU A 55 6.18 1.39 49.75
CA LEU A 55 5.89 0.17 50.52
C LEU A 55 6.61 -1.07 49.99
N ALA A 56 7.00 -1.06 48.71
CA ALA A 56 7.80 -2.11 48.06
C ALA A 56 9.32 -1.86 48.18
N ARG A 57 9.79 -1.26 49.29
CA ARG A 57 11.17 -1.47 49.68
C ARG A 57 11.29 -2.93 50.07
N PRO A 58 12.05 -3.76 49.32
CA PRO A 58 12.39 -5.07 49.86
C PRO A 58 13.13 -4.77 51.18
N ALA A 59 12.57 -5.20 52.26
CA ALA A 59 13.34 -5.35 53.50
C ALA A 59 14.47 -6.31 53.14
N PHE A 60 15.70 -5.77 52.95
CA PHE A 60 16.89 -6.58 52.93
C PHE A 60 16.98 -7.30 54.25
N ALA A 61 16.34 -8.44 54.35
CA ALA A 61 16.58 -9.39 55.41
C ALA A 61 17.98 -9.94 55.10
N VAL A 62 18.99 -9.33 55.70
CA VAL A 62 20.30 -9.93 55.82
C VAL A 62 20.13 -11.19 56.71
N THR A 63 19.87 -12.29 56.07
CA THR A 63 19.83 -13.61 56.71
C THR A 63 20.82 -14.50 56.03
N GLY A 64 22.07 -14.37 56.40
CA GLY A 64 23.14 -15.26 55.99
C GLY A 64 24.44 -14.81 56.64
N ASP A 65 24.89 -15.55 57.61
CA ASP A 65 26.09 -15.25 58.42
C ASP A 65 27.41 -15.17 57.62
N HIS A 66 27.42 -15.49 56.31
CA HIS A 66 28.60 -15.57 55.46
C HIS A 66 28.42 -14.88 54.10
N PRO A 67 28.89 -13.62 53.90
CA PRO A 67 28.76 -12.89 52.64
C PRO A 67 29.58 -13.46 51.52
N VAL A 68 29.26 -13.13 50.26
CA VAL A 68 30.14 -13.20 49.10
C VAL A 68 31.03 -11.97 49.10
N LEU A 69 32.37 -12.17 49.19
CA LEU A 69 33.34 -11.11 49.18
C LEU A 69 33.91 -10.89 47.80
N ILE A 70 33.68 -9.74 47.22
CA ILE A 70 34.32 -9.31 45.95
C ILE A 70 35.54 -8.44 46.30
N ILE A 71 36.70 -8.85 45.84
CA ILE A 71 37.94 -8.06 45.97
C ILE A 71 38.36 -7.59 44.58
N SER A 72 38.25 -6.27 44.35
CA SER A 72 38.59 -5.63 43.10
C SER A 72 40.02 -5.05 43.12
N SER A 73 40.74 -5.22 42.02
CA SER A 73 42.05 -4.58 41.79
C SER A 73 41.95 -3.05 41.72
N TYR A 74 40.91 -2.57 41.05
CA TYR A 74 40.69 -1.16 40.73
C TYR A 74 39.45 -0.61 41.37
N ASN A 75 39.35 0.73 41.44
CA ASN A 75 38.14 1.40 41.84
C ASN A 75 36.93 0.86 41.08
N PRO A 76 35.81 0.47 41.76
CA PRO A 76 34.60 0.03 41.15
C PRO A 76 34.02 1.02 40.10
N ASP A 77 34.39 2.29 40.13
CA ASP A 77 33.99 3.31 39.15
C ASP A 77 34.68 3.12 37.77
N ALA A 78 35.70 2.30 37.66
CA ALA A 78 36.33 1.99 36.39
C ALA A 78 35.33 1.20 35.51
N GLY A 79 35.03 1.71 34.32
CA GLY A 79 33.87 1.31 33.52
C GLY A 79 33.70 -0.21 33.26
N GLN A 80 34.81 -0.95 33.02
CA GLN A 80 34.74 -2.41 32.85
C GLN A 80 34.47 -3.14 34.17
N THR A 81 35.11 -2.71 35.24
CA THR A 81 34.94 -3.28 36.59
C THR A 81 33.53 -3.02 37.09
N SER A 82 33.07 -1.80 37.00
CA SER A 82 31.72 -1.36 37.38
C SER A 82 30.67 -2.14 36.62
N GLY A 83 30.79 -2.26 35.31
CA GLY A 83 29.83 -3.01 34.48
C GLY A 83 29.71 -4.50 34.89
N ASN A 84 30.86 -5.16 35.09
CA ASN A 84 30.83 -6.57 35.49
C ASN A 84 30.31 -6.78 36.92
N ILE A 85 30.60 -5.86 37.86
CA ILE A 85 30.04 -5.91 39.23
C ILE A 85 28.55 -5.66 39.19
N SER A 86 28.07 -4.67 38.46
CA SER A 86 26.64 -4.40 38.32
C SER A 86 25.88 -5.56 37.71
N ASP A 87 26.37 -6.12 36.59
CA ASP A 87 25.79 -7.30 35.96
C ASP A 87 25.78 -8.50 36.88
N PHE A 88 26.86 -8.67 37.70
CA PHE A 88 26.93 -9.72 38.70
C PHE A 88 25.85 -9.54 39.77
N MET A 89 25.71 -8.36 40.35
CA MET A 89 24.74 -8.06 41.42
C MET A 89 23.32 -8.30 40.93
N GLU A 90 22.97 -7.81 39.73
CA GLU A 90 21.63 -7.99 39.17
C GLU A 90 21.30 -9.47 38.94
N GLU A 91 22.21 -10.20 38.28
CA GLU A 91 22.00 -11.59 37.95
C GLU A 91 22.03 -12.49 39.21
N PHE A 92 22.94 -12.21 40.18
CA PHE A 92 23.04 -12.95 41.41
C PHE A 92 21.73 -12.85 42.24
N GLN A 93 21.16 -11.65 42.32
CA GLN A 93 19.87 -11.44 42.95
C GLN A 93 18.73 -12.15 42.20
N ARG A 94 18.75 -12.14 40.85
CA ARG A 94 17.77 -12.83 40.01
C ARG A 94 17.80 -14.35 40.18
N LEU A 95 18.98 -14.92 40.43
CA LEU A 95 19.17 -16.35 40.66
C LEU A 95 18.94 -16.79 42.12
N ASP A 96 18.32 -15.95 42.94
CA ASP A 96 18.03 -16.19 44.36
C ASP A 96 19.30 -16.41 45.21
N GLY A 97 20.30 -15.56 44.95
CA GLY A 97 21.48 -15.45 45.80
C GLY A 97 21.10 -14.97 47.20
N LYS A 98 21.18 -15.87 48.19
CA LYS A 98 20.72 -15.63 49.55
C LYS A 98 21.76 -14.94 50.44
N CYS A 99 22.98 -14.81 49.97
CA CYS A 99 24.08 -14.19 50.72
C CYS A 99 24.17 -12.69 50.44
N GLY A 100 24.55 -11.92 51.45
CA GLY A 100 24.98 -10.54 51.22
C GLY A 100 26.25 -10.51 50.36
N VAL A 101 26.44 -9.41 49.63
CA VAL A 101 27.66 -9.19 48.84
C VAL A 101 28.40 -8.00 49.44
N GLU A 102 29.67 -8.23 49.84
CA GLU A 102 30.58 -7.19 50.30
C GLU A 102 31.64 -6.92 49.24
N LEU A 103 32.01 -5.64 49.07
CA LEU A 103 32.95 -5.21 48.07
C LEU A 103 34.13 -4.52 48.73
N GLU A 104 35.33 -5.03 48.51
CA GLU A 104 36.60 -4.47 48.92
C GLU A 104 37.43 -4.06 47.69
N ASN A 105 38.22 -3.01 47.83
CA ASN A 105 39.07 -2.50 46.78
C ASN A 105 40.53 -2.44 47.17
N MET A 106 41.42 -3.02 46.39
CA MET A 106 42.84 -2.96 46.59
C MET A 106 43.42 -1.60 46.15
N ASN A 107 42.71 -0.85 45.30
CA ASN A 107 43.14 0.46 44.82
C ASN A 107 44.56 0.42 44.19
N CYS A 108 44.82 -0.58 43.35
CA CYS A 108 46.10 -0.71 42.66
C CYS A 108 46.21 0.36 41.57
N LYS A 109 47.34 1.05 41.47
CA LYS A 109 47.55 2.12 40.48
C LYS A 109 48.62 1.72 39.44
N SER A 110 49.77 1.39 39.89
CA SER A 110 50.92 1.04 39.03
C SER A 110 51.71 -0.13 39.62
N PHE A 111 52.55 -0.74 38.80
CA PHE A 111 53.41 -1.83 39.25
C PHE A 111 54.42 -1.40 40.30
N SER A 112 54.71 -0.11 40.42
CA SER A 112 55.58 0.45 41.48
C SER A 112 55.07 0.12 42.88
N GLU A 113 53.74 -0.13 43.04
CA GLU A 113 53.14 -0.53 44.32
C GLU A 113 53.09 -2.06 44.56
N ALA A 114 53.53 -2.88 43.61
CA ALA A 114 53.40 -4.34 43.67
C ALA A 114 53.95 -4.98 44.96
N PRO A 115 55.08 -4.56 45.52
CA PRO A 115 55.57 -5.12 46.80
C PRO A 115 54.60 -4.99 47.96
N TRP A 116 53.68 -4.02 47.90
CA TRP A 116 52.70 -3.76 48.96
C TRP A 116 51.35 -4.48 48.77
N TRP A 117 51.10 -5.03 47.62
CA TRP A 117 49.79 -5.64 47.30
C TRP A 117 49.51 -6.91 48.14
N LYS A 118 50.55 -7.71 48.40
CA LYS A 118 50.45 -8.87 49.28
C LYS A 118 49.97 -8.43 50.69
N GLN A 119 50.53 -7.39 51.22
CA GLN A 119 50.16 -6.84 52.53
C GLN A 119 48.76 -6.27 52.55
N ARG A 120 48.35 -5.55 51.45
CA ARG A 120 46.97 -5.02 51.31
C ARG A 120 45.96 -6.20 51.28
N MET A 121 46.24 -7.27 50.54
CA MET A 121 45.38 -8.43 50.46
C MET A 121 45.25 -9.10 51.86
N VAL A 122 46.37 -9.30 52.61
CA VAL A 122 46.32 -9.78 53.99
C VAL A 122 45.48 -8.90 54.89
N GLY A 123 45.60 -7.57 54.74
CA GLY A 123 44.82 -6.60 55.49
C GLY A 123 43.29 -6.65 55.19
N ILE A 124 42.94 -6.91 53.95
CA ILE A 124 41.55 -7.15 53.55
C ILE A 124 41.01 -8.45 54.15
N LEU A 125 41.71 -9.58 53.95
CA LEU A 125 41.29 -10.88 54.42
C LEU A 125 41.22 -10.95 55.96
N SER A 126 42.05 -10.22 56.69
CA SER A 126 42.02 -10.18 58.17
C SER A 126 40.71 -9.57 58.75
N LYS A 127 39.99 -8.76 57.96
CA LYS A 127 38.68 -8.25 58.36
C LYS A 127 37.58 -9.31 58.40
N TYR A 128 37.80 -10.42 57.68
CA TYR A 128 36.83 -11.48 57.40
C TYR A 128 37.26 -12.79 58.13
N GLN A 129 37.36 -12.73 59.44
CA GLN A 129 37.74 -13.86 60.31
C GLN A 129 36.60 -14.20 61.29
N GLY A 130 36.64 -15.41 61.85
CA GLY A 130 35.65 -15.86 62.80
C GLY A 130 34.23 -15.97 62.19
N THR A 131 33.28 -15.25 62.73
CA THR A 131 31.89 -15.25 62.25
C THR A 131 31.66 -14.51 60.91
N LYS A 132 32.68 -13.76 60.44
CA LYS A 132 32.61 -13.01 59.18
C LYS A 132 33.27 -13.71 57.97
N ILE A 133 33.65 -14.95 58.14
CA ILE A 133 34.27 -15.69 57.03
C ILE A 133 33.34 -15.68 55.83
N PRO A 134 33.77 -15.25 54.63
CA PRO A 134 32.90 -15.23 53.47
C PRO A 134 32.60 -16.66 52.98
N SER A 135 31.43 -16.84 52.40
CA SER A 135 31.06 -18.09 51.74
C SER A 135 31.75 -18.33 50.40
N LEU A 136 32.20 -17.22 49.77
CA LEU A 136 32.87 -17.22 48.49
C LEU A 136 33.69 -15.91 48.34
N ILE A 137 34.92 -16.01 47.82
CA ILE A 137 35.75 -14.87 47.42
C ILE A 137 35.76 -14.76 45.90
N ILE A 138 35.48 -13.57 45.34
CA ILE A 138 35.59 -13.28 43.90
C ILE A 138 36.66 -12.24 43.70
N LEU A 139 37.75 -12.63 43.02
CA LEU A 139 38.83 -11.74 42.66
C LEU A 139 38.57 -11.11 41.28
N ILE A 140 38.53 -9.78 41.20
CA ILE A 140 38.30 -9.08 39.94
C ILE A 140 39.53 -8.25 39.59
N GLY A 141 40.21 -8.64 38.50
CA GLY A 141 41.43 -8.00 38.00
C GLY A 141 42.69 -8.73 38.35
N GLN A 142 43.72 -8.44 37.60
CA GLN A 142 45.00 -9.18 37.63
C GLN A 142 45.82 -8.96 38.90
N GLU A 143 45.76 -7.75 39.48
CA GLU A 143 46.51 -7.40 40.70
C GLU A 143 45.93 -8.11 41.94
N ALA A 144 44.63 -8.14 42.09
CA ALA A 144 43.98 -8.93 43.15
C ALA A 144 44.27 -10.40 43.04
N TRP A 145 44.26 -10.89 41.80
CA TRP A 145 44.62 -12.26 41.46
C TRP A 145 46.11 -12.59 41.88
N ALA A 146 47.05 -11.75 41.44
CA ALA A 146 48.49 -11.93 41.75
C ALA A 146 48.76 -11.82 43.25
N ALA A 147 48.16 -10.86 43.91
CA ALA A 147 48.29 -10.65 45.36
C ALA A 147 47.82 -11.89 46.14
N TYR A 148 46.65 -12.44 45.74
CA TYR A 148 46.13 -13.65 46.37
C TYR A 148 46.99 -14.89 46.11
N LEU A 149 47.50 -15.10 44.89
CA LEU A 149 48.41 -16.21 44.55
C LEU A 149 49.74 -16.13 45.27
N SER A 150 50.22 -14.92 45.58
CA SER A 150 51.47 -14.70 46.31
C SER A 150 51.35 -14.87 47.84
N LEU A 151 50.16 -15.20 48.38
CA LEU A 151 49.94 -15.48 49.79
C LEU A 151 50.41 -16.89 50.14
N GLU A 152 50.85 -17.06 51.39
CA GLU A 152 51.09 -18.37 52.00
C GLU A 152 49.80 -19.14 52.21
N ASP A 153 49.81 -20.47 52.12
CA ASP A 153 48.61 -21.32 52.26
C ASP A 153 47.87 -21.10 53.58
N SER A 154 48.66 -20.86 54.64
CA SER A 154 48.13 -20.56 55.99
C SER A 154 47.24 -19.30 56.05
N VAL A 155 47.47 -18.34 55.10
CA VAL A 155 46.71 -17.07 55.04
C VAL A 155 45.54 -17.19 54.03
N ARG A 156 45.64 -18.02 52.99
CA ARG A 156 44.61 -18.17 51.96
C ARG A 156 43.34 -18.80 52.52
N GLY A 157 43.44 -19.70 53.48
CA GLY A 157 42.28 -20.41 54.04
C GLY A 157 41.62 -21.36 53.06
N GLU A 158 40.46 -21.94 53.50
CA GLU A 158 39.71 -22.95 52.71
C GLU A 158 38.49 -22.37 51.94
N VAL A 159 38.32 -21.06 51.99
CA VAL A 159 37.19 -20.42 51.30
C VAL A 159 37.32 -20.60 49.79
N PRO A 160 36.27 -21.07 49.08
CA PRO A 160 36.32 -21.18 47.64
C PRO A 160 36.53 -19.80 46.98
N VAL A 161 37.36 -19.79 45.91
CA VAL A 161 37.73 -18.55 45.22
C VAL A 161 37.37 -18.63 43.74
N MET A 162 36.80 -17.58 43.21
CA MET A 162 36.56 -17.34 41.79
C MET A 162 37.41 -16.17 41.29
N VAL A 163 37.66 -16.15 39.98
CA VAL A 163 38.45 -15.12 39.35
C VAL A 163 37.76 -14.59 38.10
N ALA A 164 37.94 -13.27 37.85
CA ALA A 164 37.57 -12.68 36.59
C ALA A 164 38.52 -11.55 36.20
N LEU A 165 38.61 -11.24 34.94
CA LEU A 165 39.47 -10.20 34.37
C LEU A 165 40.94 -10.46 34.68
N ALA A 166 41.39 -11.71 34.79
CA ALA A 166 42.76 -12.12 35.00
C ALA A 166 43.30 -12.89 33.78
N SER A 167 44.63 -12.91 33.66
CA SER A 167 45.32 -13.66 32.59
C SER A 167 45.67 -15.07 33.03
N ARG A 168 45.67 -16.02 32.07
CA ARG A 168 46.20 -17.39 32.26
C ARG A 168 47.65 -17.33 32.66
N ASN A 169 48.45 -16.43 32.06
CA ASN A 169 49.84 -16.23 32.42
C ASN A 169 49.92 -15.27 33.60
N VAL A 170 50.77 -15.59 34.56
CA VAL A 170 50.90 -14.91 35.83
C VAL A 170 52.37 -14.70 36.17
N VAL A 171 52.63 -13.66 36.92
CA VAL A 171 53.93 -13.36 37.51
C VAL A 171 53.74 -13.26 39.01
N LEU A 172 54.55 -13.93 39.83
CA LEU A 172 54.51 -13.75 41.28
C LEU A 172 55.01 -12.34 41.65
N LEU A 173 54.46 -11.78 42.72
CA LEU A 173 54.83 -10.43 43.16
C LEU A 173 56.28 -10.37 43.61
N PRO A 174 56.96 -9.26 43.29
CA PRO A 174 58.36 -9.04 43.73
C PRO A 174 58.46 -8.88 45.25
N GLU A 175 59.61 -9.32 45.80
CA GLU A 175 59.95 -9.09 47.22
C GLU A 175 60.29 -7.60 47.45
N HIS A 176 60.16 -7.21 48.73
CA HIS A 176 60.58 -5.88 49.16
C HIS A 176 62.06 -5.63 48.84
N GLY A 177 62.37 -4.50 48.22
CA GLY A 177 63.74 -4.11 47.85
C GLY A 177 64.14 -4.55 46.42
N THR A 178 63.30 -5.27 45.68
CA THR A 178 63.58 -5.56 44.30
C THR A 178 63.55 -4.28 43.45
N ASP A 179 64.60 -4.07 42.59
CA ASP A 179 64.60 -3.02 41.61
C ASP A 179 63.62 -3.34 40.45
N LEU A 180 62.46 -2.77 40.52
CA LEU A 180 61.37 -3.06 39.58
C LEU A 180 61.69 -2.62 38.13
N LYS A 181 62.60 -1.69 37.94
CA LYS A 181 62.99 -1.18 36.60
C LYS A 181 63.77 -2.20 35.79
N THR A 182 64.61 -2.97 36.47
CA THR A 182 65.45 -3.99 35.84
C THR A 182 64.94 -5.41 36.07
N TRP A 183 63.90 -5.55 36.88
CA TRP A 183 63.35 -6.85 37.25
C TRP A 183 62.73 -7.57 36.04
N MET A 184 63.19 -8.77 35.77
CA MET A 184 62.66 -9.63 34.68
C MET A 184 62.07 -10.89 35.28
N PRO A 185 60.77 -10.86 35.56
CA PRO A 185 60.08 -12.03 36.17
C PRO A 185 59.91 -13.18 35.18
N GLU A 186 59.78 -14.38 35.72
CA GLU A 186 59.37 -15.55 34.96
C GLU A 186 57.85 -15.55 34.74
N SER A 187 57.42 -15.83 33.50
CA SER A 187 55.99 -16.05 33.18
C SER A 187 55.64 -17.48 33.52
N LEU A 188 54.73 -17.63 34.47
CA LEU A 188 54.15 -18.91 34.90
C LEU A 188 52.80 -19.11 34.22
N ASP A 189 52.48 -20.40 33.93
CA ASP A 189 51.12 -20.79 33.45
C ASP A 189 50.28 -21.18 34.65
N PHE A 190 49.15 -20.50 34.86
CA PHE A 190 48.35 -20.77 36.03
C PHE A 190 47.80 -22.20 36.11
N LEU A 191 47.47 -22.82 34.98
CA LEU A 191 46.92 -24.15 34.96
C LEU A 191 48.00 -25.22 35.18
N ASP A 192 49.21 -24.99 34.65
CA ASP A 192 50.30 -25.98 34.66
C ASP A 192 51.17 -25.84 35.92
N ASP A 193 51.44 -24.57 36.36
CA ASP A 193 52.34 -24.31 37.46
C ASP A 193 51.66 -24.20 38.84
N PHE A 194 50.30 -24.16 38.89
CA PHE A 194 49.51 -24.06 40.13
C PHE A 194 48.37 -25.13 40.20
N PRO A 195 48.66 -26.39 40.08
CA PRO A 195 47.62 -27.46 40.02
C PRO A 195 46.79 -27.56 41.31
N ASP A 196 47.34 -27.20 42.46
CA ASP A 196 46.73 -27.26 43.75
C ASP A 196 46.07 -25.92 44.20
N SER A 197 45.97 -24.98 43.27
CA SER A 197 45.37 -23.68 43.57
C SER A 197 43.92 -23.80 44.08
N PRO A 198 43.52 -23.04 45.14
CA PRO A 198 42.15 -22.96 45.60
C PRO A 198 41.21 -22.31 44.56
N ILE A 199 41.75 -21.68 43.53
CA ILE A 199 41.00 -20.97 42.51
C ILE A 199 40.66 -21.91 41.39
N LYS A 200 39.48 -22.50 41.43
CA LYS A 200 39.00 -23.49 40.46
C LYS A 200 37.80 -23.06 39.64
N SER A 201 37.37 -21.80 39.77
CA SER A 201 36.19 -21.29 39.09
C SER A 201 36.38 -19.84 38.62
N GLY A 202 35.62 -19.44 37.61
CA GLY A 202 35.67 -18.11 37.06
C GLY A 202 36.07 -18.06 35.58
N PHE A 203 36.61 -16.91 35.14
CA PHE A 203 36.97 -16.66 33.76
C PHE A 203 38.36 -16.03 33.69
N ILE A 204 39.23 -16.63 32.87
CA ILE A 204 40.58 -16.12 32.60
C ILE A 204 40.81 -15.89 31.11
N TYR A 205 41.58 -14.85 30.79
CA TYR A 205 41.98 -14.53 29.41
C TYR A 205 43.24 -15.29 29.04
N GLN A 206 43.28 -15.75 27.81
CA GLN A 206 44.49 -16.25 27.18
C GLN A 206 45.00 -15.24 26.19
N TYR A 207 46.27 -14.87 26.27
CA TYR A 207 46.95 -14.05 25.29
C TYR A 207 47.86 -14.95 24.45
N ASP A 208 47.54 -15.09 23.15
CA ASP A 208 48.26 -15.96 22.26
C ASP A 208 49.36 -15.20 21.53
N VAL A 209 50.53 -15.11 22.14
CA VAL A 209 51.73 -14.46 21.58
C VAL A 209 52.22 -15.17 20.31
N GLU A 210 52.24 -16.50 20.32
CA GLU A 210 52.73 -17.33 19.20
C GLU A 210 51.86 -17.10 17.96
N ALA A 211 50.51 -17.13 18.09
CA ALA A 211 49.61 -16.87 16.98
C ALA A 211 49.76 -15.44 16.43
N ASN A 212 49.94 -14.45 17.28
CA ASN A 212 50.20 -13.06 16.83
C ASN A 212 51.51 -12.95 16.03
N ILE A 213 52.63 -13.56 16.49
CA ILE A 213 53.91 -13.49 15.78
C ILE A 213 53.78 -14.25 14.44
N ARG A 214 53.15 -15.43 14.40
CA ARG A 214 52.90 -16.16 13.14
C ARG A 214 52.07 -15.33 12.17
N MET A 215 50.98 -14.66 12.63
CA MET A 215 50.17 -13.76 11.83
C MET A 215 51.00 -12.58 11.27
N ILE A 216 51.83 -11.96 12.11
CA ILE A 216 52.74 -10.86 11.68
C ILE A 216 53.65 -11.34 10.55
N LYS A 217 54.29 -12.52 10.72
CA LYS A 217 55.17 -13.11 9.69
C LYS A 217 54.43 -13.47 8.40
N GLN A 218 53.20 -13.90 8.47
CA GLN A 218 52.39 -14.18 7.28
C GLN A 218 52.09 -12.89 6.49
N LEU A 219 51.69 -11.84 7.18
CA LEU A 219 51.35 -10.56 6.56
C LEU A 219 52.59 -9.74 6.14
N TYR A 220 53.68 -9.85 6.92
CA TYR A 220 54.94 -9.17 6.69
C TYR A 220 56.12 -10.15 6.72
N PRO A 221 56.31 -10.94 5.64
CA PRO A 221 57.35 -12.00 5.63
C PRO A 221 58.80 -11.54 5.84
N LYS A 222 59.07 -10.25 5.57
CA LYS A 222 60.37 -9.63 5.74
C LYS A 222 60.65 -9.17 7.18
N THR A 223 59.74 -9.40 8.12
CA THR A 223 59.91 -9.00 9.52
C THR A 223 61.14 -9.70 10.14
N GLU A 224 62.05 -8.95 10.65
CA GLU A 224 63.27 -9.36 11.34
C GLU A 224 63.25 -9.06 12.85
N HIS A 225 62.42 -8.04 13.24
CA HIS A 225 62.32 -7.61 14.61
C HIS A 225 60.86 -7.43 15.05
N ILE A 226 60.59 -7.79 16.30
CA ILE A 226 59.33 -7.55 16.97
C ILE A 226 59.59 -6.47 18.06
N ALA A 227 59.04 -5.28 17.92
CA ALA A 227 59.02 -4.33 18.97
C ALA A 227 57.77 -4.57 19.84
N PHE A 228 57.94 -4.77 21.15
CA PHE A 228 56.83 -5.00 22.06
C PHE A 228 56.70 -3.83 23.04
N ILE A 229 55.49 -3.22 23.08
CA ILE A 229 55.18 -2.15 24.03
C ILE A 229 54.39 -2.70 25.19
N SER A 230 54.86 -2.43 26.42
CA SER A 230 54.12 -2.69 27.66
C SER A 230 54.21 -1.50 28.60
N ASP A 231 53.22 -1.35 29.43
CA ASP A 231 53.10 -0.27 30.41
C ASP A 231 53.62 -0.68 31.81
N ASN A 232 53.65 0.29 32.76
CA ASN A 232 54.00 0.08 34.16
C ASN A 232 52.79 -0.41 35.00
N SER A 233 51.98 -1.31 34.43
CA SER A 233 50.93 -2.04 35.15
C SER A 233 51.35 -3.48 35.36
N TYR A 234 50.68 -4.19 36.30
CA TYR A 234 50.89 -5.63 36.45
C TYR A 234 50.63 -6.42 35.17
N GLY A 235 49.51 -6.06 34.47
CA GLY A 235 49.17 -6.67 33.20
C GLY A 235 50.25 -6.44 32.12
N GLY A 236 50.83 -5.24 32.06
CA GLY A 236 51.96 -4.93 31.17
C GLY A 236 53.19 -5.76 31.45
N VAL A 237 53.58 -5.87 32.72
CA VAL A 237 54.75 -6.65 33.13
C VAL A 237 54.56 -8.15 32.92
N THR A 238 53.39 -8.69 33.24
CA THR A 238 53.04 -10.10 33.03
C THR A 238 53.04 -10.45 31.54
N LEU A 239 52.45 -9.59 30.71
CA LEU A 239 52.43 -9.80 29.27
C LEU A 239 53.81 -9.69 28.64
N GLN A 240 54.64 -8.77 29.12
CA GLN A 240 56.06 -8.65 28.71
C GLN A 240 56.84 -9.93 29.04
N ALA A 241 56.71 -10.47 30.27
CA ALA A 241 57.34 -11.72 30.64
C ALA A 241 56.90 -12.90 29.78
N HIS A 242 55.60 -12.93 29.43
CA HIS A 242 55.03 -13.93 28.52
C HIS A 242 55.59 -13.79 27.11
N VAL A 243 55.68 -12.58 26.56
CA VAL A 243 56.26 -12.34 25.24
C VAL A 243 57.74 -12.78 25.21
N VAL A 244 58.51 -12.44 26.23
CA VAL A 244 59.92 -12.88 26.34
C VAL A 244 60.07 -14.41 26.36
N LYS A 245 59.16 -15.10 27.07
CA LYS A 245 59.10 -16.56 27.12
C LYS A 245 58.78 -17.15 25.73
N GLU A 246 57.74 -16.67 25.07
CA GLU A 246 57.26 -17.17 23.80
C GLU A 246 58.21 -16.86 22.62
N MET A 247 58.89 -15.70 22.65
CA MET A 247 59.88 -15.33 21.64
C MET A 247 61.07 -16.32 21.53
N ARG A 248 61.35 -17.11 22.57
CA ARG A 248 62.34 -18.21 22.49
C ARG A 248 62.04 -19.23 21.42
N LYS A 249 60.76 -19.34 20.99
CA LYS A 249 60.33 -20.22 19.88
C LYS A 249 60.65 -19.64 18.50
N PHE A 250 61.06 -18.35 18.42
CA PHE A 250 61.36 -17.64 17.20
C PHE A 250 62.80 -17.03 17.25
N PRO A 251 63.84 -17.90 17.30
CA PRO A 251 65.19 -17.43 17.45
C PRO A 251 65.72 -16.59 16.29
N GLU A 252 65.04 -16.61 15.14
CA GLU A 252 65.34 -15.82 13.97
C GLU A 252 64.83 -14.35 14.08
N LEU A 253 64.00 -14.02 15.08
CA LEU A 253 63.45 -12.70 15.28
C LEU A 253 64.09 -12.02 16.48
N GLY A 254 64.53 -10.77 16.27
CA GLY A 254 65.00 -9.87 17.34
C GLY A 254 63.82 -9.30 18.15
N LEU A 255 63.89 -9.40 19.48
CA LEU A 255 62.90 -8.75 20.37
C LEU A 255 63.41 -7.42 20.88
N ILE A 256 62.66 -6.36 20.69
CA ILE A 256 62.93 -5.01 21.21
C ILE A 256 61.86 -4.66 22.23
N LEU A 257 62.21 -4.51 23.49
CA LEU A 257 61.29 -4.19 24.57
C LEU A 257 61.18 -2.67 24.74
N LEU A 258 59.97 -2.16 24.58
CA LEU A 258 59.60 -0.74 24.86
C LEU A 258 58.77 -0.69 26.16
N ASP A 259 59.49 -0.79 27.28
CA ASP A 259 58.97 -1.03 28.62
C ASP A 259 58.60 0.28 29.32
N GLY A 260 57.36 0.44 29.72
CA GLY A 260 56.80 1.60 30.43
C GLY A 260 57.30 1.76 31.86
N ARG A 261 58.02 0.78 32.44
CA ARG A 261 58.66 0.91 33.73
C ARG A 261 59.88 1.83 33.66
N VAL A 262 60.47 2.00 32.47
CA VAL A 262 61.70 2.79 32.22
C VAL A 262 61.53 3.86 31.15
N ASN A 263 60.33 3.97 30.58
CA ASN A 263 60.02 4.94 29.55
C ASN A 263 58.75 5.74 29.86
N THR A 264 58.75 6.97 29.37
CA THR A 264 57.52 7.79 29.26
C THR A 264 56.94 7.66 27.87
N ILE A 265 55.72 8.19 27.66
CA ILE A 265 55.08 8.24 26.33
C ILE A 265 55.98 8.97 25.30
N TYR A 266 56.68 10.01 25.71
CA TYR A 266 57.59 10.78 24.83
C TYR A 266 58.81 9.97 24.42
N THR A 267 59.48 9.32 25.39
CA THR A 267 60.68 8.51 25.09
C THR A 267 60.35 7.25 24.29
N ILE A 268 59.13 6.70 24.41
CA ILE A 268 58.65 5.64 23.52
C ILE A 268 58.50 6.17 22.09
N SER A 269 57.88 7.33 21.90
CA SER A 269 57.71 7.97 20.59
C SER A 269 59.06 8.15 19.88
N ASP A 270 60.08 8.66 20.61
CA ASP A 270 61.45 8.80 20.05
C ASP A 270 62.07 7.44 19.65
N LYS A 271 61.84 6.41 20.49
CA LYS A 271 62.35 5.07 20.23
C LYS A 271 61.65 4.40 19.04
N LEU A 272 60.37 4.68 18.80
CA LEU A 272 59.65 4.17 17.64
C LEU A 272 60.27 4.67 16.33
N HIS A 273 60.73 5.94 16.28
CA HIS A 273 61.42 6.47 15.12
C HIS A 273 62.82 5.83 14.89
N ALA A 274 63.47 5.35 15.94
CA ALA A 274 64.80 4.78 15.91
C ALA A 274 64.81 3.24 15.74
N LEU A 275 63.65 2.62 15.49
CA LEU A 275 63.53 1.18 15.28
C LEU A 275 64.27 0.73 14.02
N PRO A 276 64.92 -0.46 14.04
CA PRO A 276 65.54 -1.04 12.84
C PRO A 276 64.53 -1.24 11.70
N PRO A 277 64.98 -1.27 10.44
CA PRO A 277 64.11 -1.65 9.33
C PRO A 277 63.56 -3.09 9.55
N ASN A 278 62.48 -3.42 8.86
CA ASN A 278 61.80 -4.71 8.98
C ASN A 278 61.31 -5.02 10.41
N THR A 279 60.96 -3.97 11.17
CA THR A 279 60.37 -4.13 12.50
C THR A 279 58.83 -4.09 12.39
N ALA A 280 58.13 -5.03 13.07
CA ALA A 280 56.70 -4.93 13.32
C ALA A 280 56.47 -4.67 14.82
N LEU A 281 55.45 -3.84 15.10
CA LEU A 281 55.05 -3.51 16.45
C LEU A 281 53.98 -4.48 16.95
N LEU A 282 54.17 -5.03 18.15
CA LEU A 282 53.13 -5.72 18.90
C LEU A 282 52.77 -4.91 20.16
N MET A 283 51.60 -4.36 20.19
CA MET A 283 51.09 -3.56 21.31
C MET A 283 50.51 -4.46 22.39
N GLY A 284 51.02 -4.36 23.59
CA GLY A 284 50.42 -4.91 24.80
C GLY A 284 49.39 -3.92 25.39
N THR A 285 49.84 -3.19 26.44
CA THR A 285 49.05 -2.17 27.11
C THR A 285 49.83 -0.90 27.24
N TRP A 286 49.15 0.25 27.29
CA TRP A 286 49.73 1.52 27.65
C TRP A 286 48.75 2.38 28.44
N ARG A 287 48.79 2.27 29.78
CA ARG A 287 47.92 3.02 30.69
C ARG A 287 48.73 3.81 31.73
N VAL A 288 49.89 3.30 32.12
CA VAL A 288 50.72 3.85 33.18
C VAL A 288 52.17 3.83 32.71
N ASP A 289 52.86 4.95 32.83
CA ASP A 289 54.29 5.03 32.50
C ASP A 289 55.19 4.99 33.75
N MET A 290 56.50 5.20 33.52
CA MET A 290 57.54 5.18 34.59
C MET A 290 57.34 6.22 35.71
N ASN A 291 56.51 7.25 35.47
CA ASN A 291 56.19 8.29 36.42
C ASN A 291 54.86 8.07 37.12
N ASP A 292 54.27 6.87 36.99
CA ASP A 292 52.95 6.52 37.49
C ASP A 292 51.83 7.40 36.92
N GLY A 293 52.13 8.11 35.80
CA GLY A 293 51.15 8.89 35.04
C GLY A 293 50.14 8.01 34.37
N TYR A 294 48.85 8.30 34.57
CA TYR A 294 47.75 7.52 33.96
C TYR A 294 47.35 8.13 32.63
N PHE A 295 47.29 7.32 31.58
CA PHE A 295 46.95 7.70 30.24
C PHE A 295 45.61 7.14 29.78
N MET A 296 44.84 7.94 29.06
CA MET A 296 43.61 7.48 28.40
C MET A 296 43.92 6.71 27.10
N ARG A 297 42.94 6.00 26.57
CA ARG A 297 43.08 5.20 25.34
C ARG A 297 43.65 5.97 24.13
N ASN A 298 43.36 7.29 24.03
CA ASN A 298 43.84 8.11 22.94
C ASN A 298 45.34 8.43 22.99
N ALA A 299 46.00 8.23 24.13
CA ALA A 299 47.46 8.45 24.23
C ALA A 299 48.25 7.54 23.29
N THR A 300 47.80 6.31 23.07
CA THR A 300 48.45 5.39 22.13
C THR A 300 48.31 5.84 20.67
N TYR A 301 47.27 6.63 20.36
CA TYR A 301 47.10 7.21 19.02
C TYR A 301 48.22 8.21 18.72
N ALA A 302 48.44 9.17 19.60
CA ALA A 302 49.54 10.15 19.46
C ALA A 302 50.93 9.48 19.38
N MET A 303 51.11 8.37 20.10
CA MET A 303 52.34 7.56 20.04
C MET A 303 52.56 6.97 18.65
N MET A 304 51.48 6.49 18.01
CA MET A 304 51.55 5.83 16.67
C MET A 304 51.60 6.85 15.53
N GLU A 305 51.08 8.07 15.71
CA GLU A 305 51.27 9.16 14.73
C GLU A 305 52.76 9.48 14.49
N ALA A 306 53.62 9.18 15.46
CA ALA A 306 55.05 9.34 15.31
C ALA A 306 55.68 8.33 14.33
N ALA A 307 55.11 7.16 14.12
CA ALA A 307 55.60 6.11 13.22
C ALA A 307 54.46 5.51 12.37
N PRO A 308 53.83 6.26 11.46
CA PRO A 308 52.65 5.86 10.76
C PRO A 308 52.83 4.66 9.78
N ASP A 309 54.06 4.47 9.31
CA ASP A 309 54.42 3.39 8.40
C ASP A 309 54.76 2.07 9.09
N LEU A 310 54.95 2.09 10.41
CA LEU A 310 55.26 0.91 11.18
C LEU A 310 54.08 -0.06 11.21
N PRO A 311 54.26 -1.33 10.75
CA PRO A 311 53.22 -2.32 10.89
C PRO A 311 52.91 -2.59 12.35
N ALA A 312 51.71 -2.15 12.80
CA ALA A 312 51.35 -2.24 14.21
C ALA A 312 50.19 -3.20 14.45
N PHE A 313 50.39 -4.12 15.37
CA PHE A 313 49.45 -5.15 15.78
C PHE A 313 49.18 -5.04 17.28
N SER A 314 48.10 -5.66 17.74
CA SER A 314 47.70 -5.62 19.15
C SER A 314 47.36 -7.02 19.69
N ILE A 315 47.92 -7.38 20.82
CA ILE A 315 47.59 -8.63 21.53
C ILE A 315 46.43 -8.44 22.53
N THR A 316 46.08 -7.18 22.83
CA THR A 316 45.04 -6.82 23.82
C THR A 316 43.86 -6.06 23.22
N SER A 317 43.72 -5.99 21.91
CA SER A 317 42.79 -5.16 21.17
C SER A 317 43.00 -3.63 21.26
N ALA A 318 44.03 -3.15 21.94
CA ALA A 318 44.38 -1.73 21.99
C ALA A 318 44.71 -1.22 20.59
N GLY A 319 44.06 -0.15 20.14
CA GLY A 319 44.28 0.44 18.81
C GLY A 319 43.59 -0.24 17.63
N ILE A 320 43.02 -1.40 17.76
CA ILE A 320 42.23 -2.02 16.70
C ILE A 320 40.99 -1.16 16.40
N GLY A 321 40.73 -0.88 15.14
CA GLY A 321 39.70 0.07 14.68
C GLY A 321 40.16 1.52 14.60
N TYR A 322 41.47 1.80 14.94
CA TYR A 322 42.08 3.12 14.89
C TYR A 322 43.40 3.12 14.14
N TRP A 323 44.44 2.51 14.70
CA TRP A 323 45.77 2.53 14.16
C TRP A 323 46.41 1.13 14.06
N ALA A 324 45.93 0.14 14.79
CA ALA A 324 46.44 -1.23 14.73
C ALA A 324 45.76 -2.01 13.58
N LEU A 325 46.59 -2.67 12.78
CA LEU A 325 46.14 -3.53 11.66
C LEU A 325 45.21 -4.65 12.11
N GLY A 326 45.48 -5.17 13.31
CA GLY A 326 44.67 -6.24 13.90
C GLY A 326 45.44 -6.99 14.98
N GLY A 327 44.97 -8.18 15.32
CA GLY A 327 45.62 -9.06 16.29
C GLY A 327 44.82 -10.30 16.59
N VAL A 328 45.52 -11.29 17.19
CA VAL A 328 44.87 -12.43 17.85
C VAL A 328 44.64 -12.02 19.30
N VAL A 329 43.40 -11.70 19.64
CA VAL A 329 43.02 -11.12 20.92
C VAL A 329 42.00 -11.94 21.65
N PRO A 330 41.90 -11.88 22.98
CA PRO A 330 40.77 -12.52 23.70
C PRO A 330 39.41 -12.00 23.22
N HIS A 331 38.41 -12.87 23.15
CA HIS A 331 37.05 -12.47 22.84
C HIS A 331 36.41 -11.79 24.05
N TYR A 332 36.70 -10.46 24.19
CA TYR A 332 36.20 -9.68 25.30
C TYR A 332 34.68 -9.57 25.32
N ARG A 333 34.08 -10.04 26.40
CA ARG A 333 32.65 -9.99 26.63
C ARG A 333 32.34 -9.59 28.09
N PRO A 334 31.14 -9.06 28.40
CA PRO A 334 30.73 -8.88 29.78
C PRO A 334 30.69 -10.23 30.52
N LEU A 335 31.36 -10.33 31.65
CA LEU A 335 31.49 -11.57 32.43
C LEU A 335 30.58 -11.62 33.65
N GLY A 336 30.02 -10.49 34.09
CA GLY A 336 29.29 -10.37 35.35
C GLY A 336 28.14 -11.37 35.50
N LYS A 337 27.30 -11.55 34.48
CA LYS A 337 26.20 -12.52 34.52
C LYS A 337 26.73 -13.97 34.61
N GLY A 338 27.76 -14.30 33.85
CA GLY A 338 28.40 -15.62 33.90
C GLY A 338 28.99 -15.90 35.29
N LEU A 339 29.66 -14.90 35.90
CA LEU A 339 30.19 -14.99 37.24
C LEU A 339 29.08 -15.29 38.28
N ALA A 340 27.96 -14.57 38.21
CA ALA A 340 26.82 -14.78 39.10
C ALA A 340 26.27 -16.22 38.97
N GLN A 341 26.15 -16.73 37.75
CA GLN A 341 25.71 -18.09 37.50
C GLN A 341 26.68 -19.13 38.05
N GLN A 342 27.98 -18.92 37.86
CA GLN A 342 29.03 -19.81 38.43
C GLN A 342 29.04 -19.69 39.94
N ALA A 343 28.95 -18.50 40.53
CA ALA A 343 28.90 -18.28 41.99
C ALA A 343 27.74 -19.04 42.66
N VAL A 344 26.53 -18.93 42.12
CA VAL A 344 25.37 -19.65 42.65
C VAL A 344 25.53 -21.16 42.54
N ARG A 345 26.14 -21.65 41.45
CA ARG A 345 26.45 -23.09 41.28
C ARG A 345 27.47 -23.56 42.30
N LEU A 346 28.55 -22.80 42.49
CA LEU A 346 29.63 -23.10 43.41
C LEU A 346 29.16 -23.12 44.87
N LEU A 347 28.34 -22.17 45.26
CA LEU A 347 27.72 -22.10 46.61
C LEU A 347 26.79 -23.27 46.88
N LYS A 348 26.10 -23.81 45.86
CA LYS A 348 25.23 -24.98 45.96
C LYS A 348 25.98 -26.30 45.93
N ASN A 349 27.07 -26.38 45.18
CA ASN A 349 27.84 -27.58 44.96
C ASN A 349 29.31 -27.25 44.62
N PRO A 350 30.23 -27.20 45.56
CA PRO A 350 31.63 -26.87 45.35
C PRO A 350 32.35 -27.76 44.34
N GLU A 351 31.94 -29.02 44.17
CA GLU A 351 32.56 -29.95 43.20
C GLU A 351 32.28 -29.57 41.72
N LYS A 352 31.33 -28.65 41.48
CA LYS A 352 31.02 -28.14 40.14
C LYS A 352 31.76 -26.86 39.81
N ALA A 353 32.92 -26.63 40.42
CA ALA A 353 33.82 -25.54 40.05
C ALA A 353 34.22 -25.67 38.57
N MET A 354 34.20 -24.55 37.85
CA MET A 354 34.57 -24.50 36.44
C MET A 354 35.36 -23.23 36.15
N LEU A 355 36.62 -23.40 35.80
CA LEU A 355 37.45 -22.31 35.30
C LEU A 355 37.35 -22.30 33.77
N GLU A 356 36.83 -21.24 33.21
CA GLU A 356 36.63 -21.09 31.77
C GLU A 356 37.73 -20.19 31.19
N ILE A 357 38.43 -20.70 30.18
CA ILE A 357 39.37 -19.90 29.39
C ILE A 357 38.60 -19.20 28.29
N ILE A 358 38.67 -17.87 28.27
CA ILE A 358 38.08 -17.08 27.21
C ILE A 358 38.86 -17.30 25.92
N PRO A 359 38.23 -17.82 24.84
CA PRO A 359 38.91 -18.10 23.59
C PRO A 359 39.47 -16.82 22.94
N THR A 360 40.51 -16.97 22.15
CA THR A 360 41.03 -15.93 21.29
C THR A 360 40.31 -15.90 19.95
N GLN A 361 40.29 -14.72 19.33
CA GLN A 361 39.76 -14.48 17.98
C GLN A 361 40.73 -13.58 17.20
N THR A 362 40.80 -13.76 15.88
CA THR A 362 41.56 -12.92 15.00
C THR A 362 40.69 -11.74 14.57
N VAL A 363 41.07 -10.52 14.96
CA VAL A 363 40.36 -9.27 14.61
C VAL A 363 41.27 -8.40 13.78
N MET A 364 40.79 -7.93 12.62
CA MET A 364 41.57 -7.10 11.69
C MET A 364 40.78 -5.85 11.31
N ASP A 365 41.52 -4.73 11.08
CA ASP A 365 40.94 -3.47 10.62
C ASP A 365 40.77 -3.50 9.09
N GLY A 366 39.54 -3.61 8.62
CA GLY A 366 39.22 -3.73 7.18
C GLY A 366 39.62 -2.49 6.36
N LYS A 367 39.65 -1.28 7.00
CA LYS A 367 40.10 -0.07 6.34
C LYS A 367 41.62 -0.06 6.13
N LEU A 368 42.37 -0.34 7.20
CA LEU A 368 43.84 -0.37 7.15
C LEU A 368 44.38 -1.50 6.27
N ILE A 369 43.73 -2.69 6.28
CA ILE A 369 44.05 -3.78 5.37
C ILE A 369 43.96 -3.33 3.92
N LYS A 370 42.85 -2.66 3.57
CA LYS A 370 42.64 -2.13 2.21
C LYS A 370 43.65 -1.03 1.86
N GLU A 371 43.93 -0.13 2.78
CA GLU A 371 44.88 0.98 2.58
C GLU A 371 46.33 0.47 2.39
N LYS A 372 46.72 -0.61 3.09
CA LYS A 372 48.05 -1.22 3.00
C LYS A 372 48.13 -2.37 2.00
N ASP A 373 47.05 -2.65 1.24
CA ASP A 373 46.94 -3.72 0.23
C ASP A 373 47.37 -5.11 0.74
N LEU A 374 46.90 -5.49 1.94
CA LEU A 374 47.28 -6.74 2.58
C LEU A 374 46.34 -7.88 2.21
N ASP A 375 46.94 -9.02 1.83
CA ASP A 375 46.19 -10.24 1.61
C ASP A 375 45.99 -11.02 2.93
N ILE A 376 44.77 -10.98 3.46
CA ILE A 376 44.41 -11.73 4.68
C ILE A 376 43.87 -13.12 4.40
N SER A 377 43.72 -13.55 3.13
CA SER A 377 43.18 -14.82 2.77
C SER A 377 44.11 -16.01 3.21
N SER A 378 45.37 -15.70 3.42
CA SER A 378 46.42 -16.62 3.92
C SER A 378 46.29 -16.91 5.42
N LEU A 379 45.57 -16.09 6.18
CA LEU A 379 45.43 -16.26 7.62
C LEU A 379 44.60 -17.50 7.98
N SER A 380 45.06 -18.23 9.00
CA SER A 380 44.40 -19.45 9.46
C SER A 380 43.19 -19.10 10.34
N GLY A 381 42.02 -19.64 10.01
CA GLY A 381 40.81 -19.51 10.81
C GLY A 381 39.92 -18.30 10.45
N PRO A 382 38.80 -18.12 11.17
CA PRO A 382 37.89 -17.02 10.92
C PRO A 382 38.50 -15.68 11.35
N VAL A 383 38.42 -14.68 10.47
CA VAL A 383 38.88 -13.32 10.73
C VAL A 383 37.67 -12.40 10.87
N GLU A 384 37.55 -11.76 12.02
CA GLU A 384 36.56 -10.72 12.23
C GLU A 384 37.11 -9.40 11.69
N LEU A 385 36.37 -8.76 10.79
CA LEU A 385 36.73 -7.45 10.25
C LEU A 385 35.98 -6.36 10.98
N VAL A 386 36.72 -5.44 11.60
CA VAL A 386 36.20 -4.20 12.16
C VAL A 386 36.48 -3.02 11.21
N ASN A 387 35.82 -1.89 11.41
CA ASN A 387 36.07 -0.66 10.64
C ASN A 387 35.93 -0.87 9.12
N VAL A 388 35.05 -1.83 8.72
CA VAL A 388 34.76 -2.06 7.30
C VAL A 388 33.96 -0.88 6.78
N THR A 389 34.45 -0.25 5.70
CA THR A 389 33.67 0.77 5.01
C THR A 389 32.37 0.13 4.49
N PRO A 390 31.21 0.59 4.92
CA PRO A 390 29.95 0.01 4.46
C PRO A 390 29.86 0.11 2.94
N SER A 391 29.32 -0.93 2.31
CA SER A 391 29.06 -0.89 0.88
C SER A 391 28.15 0.30 0.54
N PHE A 392 28.22 0.78 -0.72
CA PHE A 392 27.34 1.86 -1.19
C PHE A 392 25.87 1.57 -0.87
N TYR A 393 25.46 0.30 -1.03
CA TYR A 393 24.12 -0.13 -0.70
C TYR A 393 23.81 0.00 0.80
N GLU A 394 24.69 -0.46 1.67
CA GLU A 394 24.49 -0.37 3.13
C GLU A 394 24.44 1.07 3.63
N GLN A 395 25.30 1.92 3.07
CA GLN A 395 25.35 3.34 3.41
C GLN A 395 24.09 4.08 2.98
N TYR A 396 23.54 3.76 1.79
CA TYR A 396 22.41 4.49 1.20
C TYR A 396 21.11 3.68 1.13
N LYS A 397 21.04 2.49 1.72
CA LYS A 397 19.87 1.61 1.63
C LYS A 397 18.54 2.30 1.97
N TYR A 398 18.50 3.12 3.01
CA TYR A 398 17.29 3.85 3.39
C TYR A 398 16.92 4.94 2.38
N HIS A 399 17.90 5.59 1.77
CA HIS A 399 17.68 6.57 0.71
C HIS A 399 17.18 5.89 -0.57
N ILE A 400 17.80 4.76 -0.94
CA ILE A 400 17.40 3.95 -2.10
C ILE A 400 15.94 3.46 -1.93
N TRP A 401 15.61 2.89 -0.77
CA TRP A 401 14.26 2.45 -0.47
C TRP A 401 13.26 3.62 -0.38
N GLY A 402 13.69 4.77 0.15
CA GLY A 402 12.89 6.00 0.17
C GLY A 402 12.56 6.48 -1.24
N ILE A 403 13.55 6.56 -2.13
CA ILE A 403 13.35 6.93 -3.54
C ILE A 403 12.45 5.91 -4.25
N ALA A 404 12.68 4.60 -4.03
CA ALA A 404 11.85 3.55 -4.60
C ALA A 404 10.38 3.66 -4.16
N ALA A 405 10.13 3.97 -2.88
CA ALA A 405 8.78 4.17 -2.36
C ALA A 405 8.10 5.41 -2.97
N VAL A 406 8.83 6.51 -3.14
CA VAL A 406 8.31 7.71 -3.83
C VAL A 406 7.98 7.41 -5.28
N LEU A 407 8.88 6.75 -6.02
CA LEU A 407 8.64 6.36 -7.41
C LEU A 407 7.42 5.43 -7.55
N LEU A 408 7.29 4.45 -6.64
CA LEU A 408 6.14 3.56 -6.62
C LEU A 408 4.83 4.34 -6.35
N SER A 409 4.84 5.29 -5.42
CA SER A 409 3.66 6.13 -5.13
C SER A 409 3.26 7.00 -6.32
N LEU A 410 4.24 7.55 -7.05
CA LEU A 410 4.01 8.32 -8.27
C LEU A 410 3.44 7.43 -9.39
N LEU A 411 3.96 6.21 -9.56
CA LEU A 411 3.44 5.23 -10.51
C LEU A 411 1.99 4.84 -10.18
N VAL A 412 1.69 4.57 -8.92
CA VAL A 412 0.31 4.28 -8.48
C VAL A 412 -0.60 5.49 -8.74
N GLY A 413 -0.14 6.71 -8.42
CA GLY A 413 -0.86 7.95 -8.70
C GLY A 413 -1.14 8.15 -10.18
N LEU A 414 -0.14 7.90 -11.03
CA LEU A 414 -0.30 7.95 -12.49
C LEU A 414 -1.31 6.91 -12.98
N PHE A 415 -1.21 5.67 -12.50
CA PHE A 415 -2.14 4.60 -12.86
C PHE A 415 -3.59 4.94 -12.47
N VAL A 416 -3.79 5.44 -11.25
CA VAL A 416 -5.10 5.88 -10.76
C VAL A 416 -5.64 7.05 -11.60
N SER A 417 -4.78 8.03 -11.94
CA SER A 417 -5.15 9.16 -12.79
C SER A 417 -5.57 8.72 -14.19
N LEU A 418 -4.81 7.81 -14.81
CA LEU A 418 -5.14 7.23 -16.12
C LEU A 418 -6.45 6.43 -16.06
N TYR A 419 -6.64 5.62 -15.02
CA TYR A 419 -7.89 4.88 -14.82
C TYR A 419 -9.09 5.82 -14.76
N PHE A 420 -9.03 6.87 -13.94
CA PHE A 420 -10.10 7.87 -13.86
C PHE A 420 -10.32 8.63 -15.16
N TYR A 421 -9.23 8.97 -15.86
CA TYR A 421 -9.32 9.62 -17.18
C TYR A 421 -10.09 8.75 -18.18
N TYR A 422 -9.71 7.49 -18.33
CA TYR A 422 -10.40 6.57 -19.25
C TYR A 422 -11.84 6.28 -18.84
N HIS A 423 -12.06 6.12 -17.54
CA HIS A 423 -13.42 5.88 -17.02
C HIS A 423 -14.33 7.09 -17.24
N THR A 424 -13.85 8.30 -16.96
CA THR A 424 -14.61 9.54 -17.18
C THR A 424 -14.88 9.78 -18.67
N LYS A 425 -13.89 9.50 -19.52
CA LYS A 425 -14.07 9.59 -20.97
C LYS A 425 -15.16 8.64 -21.45
N LYS A 426 -15.12 7.38 -21.02
CA LYS A 426 -16.15 6.38 -21.37
C LYS A 426 -17.55 6.81 -20.94
N LEU A 427 -17.68 7.31 -19.70
CA LEU A 427 -18.97 7.81 -19.20
C LEU A 427 -19.47 9.00 -20.00
N LYS A 428 -18.57 9.90 -20.43
CA LYS A 428 -18.93 11.03 -21.27
C LYS A 428 -19.46 10.58 -22.63
N ASP A 429 -18.76 9.64 -23.27
CA ASP A 429 -19.17 9.08 -24.58
C ASP A 429 -20.55 8.38 -24.47
N GLU A 430 -20.78 7.60 -23.40
CA GLU A 430 -22.09 6.97 -23.12
C GLU A 430 -23.19 8.02 -22.87
N LEU A 431 -22.89 9.09 -22.16
CA LEU A 431 -23.82 10.18 -21.90
C LEU A 431 -24.23 10.91 -23.20
N GLU A 432 -23.28 11.24 -24.08
CA GLU A 432 -23.55 11.89 -25.36
C GLU A 432 -24.46 11.04 -26.25
N VAL A 433 -24.23 9.71 -26.30
CA VAL A 433 -25.12 8.77 -27.04
C VAL A 433 -26.53 8.75 -26.40
N SER A 434 -26.62 8.71 -25.09
CA SER A 434 -27.91 8.70 -24.38
C SER A 434 -28.69 10.01 -24.59
N GLU A 435 -28.01 11.15 -24.52
CA GLU A 435 -28.63 12.48 -24.79
C GLU A 435 -29.14 12.57 -26.22
N ALA A 436 -28.35 12.10 -27.21
CA ALA A 436 -28.79 12.09 -28.61
C ALA A 436 -30.05 11.24 -28.81
N SER A 437 -30.08 10.05 -28.20
CA SER A 437 -31.25 9.15 -28.32
C SER A 437 -32.48 9.73 -27.62
N LEU A 438 -32.31 10.36 -26.47
CA LEU A 438 -33.40 11.00 -25.72
C LEU A 438 -33.96 12.21 -26.49
N ARG A 439 -33.08 12.99 -27.13
CA ARG A 439 -33.50 14.12 -27.96
C ARG A 439 -34.35 13.65 -29.15
N GLU A 440 -33.90 12.61 -29.87
CA GLU A 440 -34.63 12.05 -30.99
C GLU A 440 -36.01 11.51 -30.55
N ALA A 441 -36.05 10.79 -29.40
CA ALA A 441 -37.30 10.28 -28.87
C ALA A 441 -38.27 11.43 -28.49
N LYS A 442 -37.75 12.51 -27.91
CA LYS A 442 -38.53 13.71 -27.57
C LYS A 442 -39.11 14.37 -28.81
N GLU A 443 -38.30 14.60 -29.85
CA GLU A 443 -38.73 15.21 -31.10
C GLU A 443 -39.85 14.38 -31.76
N ARG A 444 -39.72 13.05 -31.80
CA ARG A 444 -40.78 12.18 -32.33
C ARG A 444 -42.06 12.27 -31.51
N ALA A 445 -41.94 12.34 -30.17
CA ALA A 445 -43.11 12.42 -29.30
C ALA A 445 -43.82 13.77 -29.46
N GLU A 446 -43.10 14.86 -29.59
CA GLU A 446 -43.64 16.22 -29.83
C GLU A 446 -44.37 16.31 -31.18
N GLU A 447 -43.79 15.74 -32.25
CA GLU A 447 -44.40 15.68 -33.56
C GLU A 447 -45.68 14.85 -33.57
N ALA A 448 -45.65 13.67 -32.95
CA ALA A 448 -46.84 12.85 -32.81
C ALA A 448 -47.95 13.56 -32.04
N ASN A 449 -47.60 14.32 -30.98
CA ASN A 449 -48.59 15.06 -30.21
C ASN A 449 -49.16 16.24 -31.01
N ARG A 450 -48.33 16.94 -31.84
CA ARG A 450 -48.80 18.01 -32.73
C ARG A 450 -49.78 17.49 -33.75
N LEU A 451 -49.44 16.35 -34.40
CA LEU A 451 -50.32 15.72 -35.38
C LEU A 451 -51.64 15.28 -34.78
N LYS A 452 -51.61 14.72 -33.56
CA LYS A 452 -52.83 14.35 -32.81
C LYS A 452 -53.71 15.55 -32.50
N SER A 453 -53.09 16.67 -32.06
CA SER A 453 -53.81 17.89 -31.72
C SER A 453 -54.47 18.51 -32.96
N ALA A 454 -53.74 18.56 -34.09
CA ALA A 454 -54.29 19.07 -35.36
C ALA A 454 -55.45 18.17 -35.86
N PHE A 455 -55.35 16.85 -35.72
CA PHE A 455 -56.43 15.93 -36.06
C PHE A 455 -57.69 16.18 -35.23
N LEU A 456 -57.54 16.33 -33.91
CA LEU A 456 -58.69 16.61 -33.02
C LEU A 456 -59.37 17.96 -33.32
N ALA A 457 -58.56 18.99 -33.64
CA ALA A 457 -59.08 20.29 -34.02
C ALA A 457 -59.92 20.24 -35.30
N ASN A 458 -59.39 19.57 -36.34
CA ASN A 458 -60.09 19.40 -37.63
C ASN A 458 -61.37 18.60 -37.46
N MET A 459 -61.36 17.51 -36.69
CA MET A 459 -62.58 16.73 -36.37
C MET A 459 -63.63 17.59 -35.72
N SER A 460 -63.24 18.41 -34.70
CA SER A 460 -64.19 19.26 -34.02
C SER A 460 -64.83 20.26 -34.97
N HIS A 461 -64.08 20.81 -35.91
CA HIS A 461 -64.59 21.72 -36.92
C HIS A 461 -65.56 21.04 -37.87
N GLU A 462 -65.19 19.89 -38.45
CA GLU A 462 -66.05 19.16 -39.43
C GLU A 462 -67.31 18.59 -38.78
N ILE A 463 -67.35 18.31 -37.49
CA ILE A 463 -68.56 17.92 -36.74
C ILE A 463 -69.44 19.15 -36.47
N ARG A 464 -68.86 20.28 -36.10
CA ARG A 464 -69.62 21.50 -35.72
C ARG A 464 -70.41 22.07 -36.86
N THR A 465 -69.87 22.09 -38.08
CA THR A 465 -70.50 22.71 -39.25
C THR A 465 -71.86 22.07 -39.57
N PRO A 466 -72.00 20.73 -39.81
CA PRO A 466 -73.31 20.13 -40.06
C PRO A 466 -74.21 20.17 -38.84
N LEU A 467 -73.68 20.08 -37.63
CA LEU A 467 -74.46 20.15 -36.39
C LEU A 467 -75.14 21.53 -36.26
N ASN A 468 -74.39 22.62 -36.49
CA ASN A 468 -74.95 23.96 -36.47
C ASN A 468 -76.04 24.17 -37.53
N ALA A 469 -75.88 23.56 -38.72
CA ALA A 469 -76.89 23.64 -39.73
C ALA A 469 -78.18 22.87 -39.30
N ILE A 470 -78.03 21.68 -38.73
CA ILE A 470 -79.18 20.90 -38.19
C ILE A 470 -79.90 21.69 -37.10
N VAL A 471 -79.18 22.21 -36.11
CA VAL A 471 -79.75 22.98 -35.01
C VAL A 471 -80.41 24.27 -35.53
N GLY A 472 -79.66 25.04 -36.34
CA GLY A 472 -80.18 26.33 -36.85
C GLY A 472 -81.43 26.23 -37.68
N PHE A 473 -81.50 25.25 -38.59
CA PHE A 473 -82.70 25.04 -39.37
C PHE A 473 -83.83 24.35 -38.56
N SER A 474 -83.55 23.60 -37.56
CA SER A 474 -84.52 23.09 -36.60
C SER A 474 -85.13 24.19 -35.77
N ASP A 475 -84.31 25.14 -35.31
CA ASP A 475 -84.82 26.35 -34.58
C ASP A 475 -85.71 27.23 -35.44
N VAL A 476 -85.29 27.40 -36.70
CA VAL A 476 -86.14 28.14 -37.68
C VAL A 476 -87.47 27.46 -37.88
N LEU A 477 -87.47 26.13 -38.06
CA LEU A 477 -88.76 25.35 -38.20
C LEU A 477 -89.60 25.39 -36.93
N SER A 478 -89.06 25.52 -35.79
CA SER A 478 -89.72 25.60 -34.48
C SER A 478 -90.35 26.95 -34.18
N ALA A 479 -89.84 27.98 -34.79
CA ALA A 479 -90.31 29.35 -34.56
C ALA A 479 -91.68 29.66 -35.17
N GLY A 480 -92.23 28.79 -36.00
CA GLY A 480 -93.62 28.75 -36.52
C GLY A 480 -94.10 30.01 -37.30
N ASP A 481 -94.08 30.11 -38.52
CA ASP A 481 -94.69 31.05 -39.51
C ASP A 481 -93.96 30.86 -40.88
N ILE A 482 -93.61 29.63 -41.20
CA ILE A 482 -92.88 29.38 -42.44
C ILE A 482 -93.89 28.75 -43.48
N PRO A 483 -93.86 29.20 -44.72
CA PRO A 483 -94.66 28.60 -45.75
C PRO A 483 -94.32 27.09 -45.98
N LEU A 484 -95.32 26.23 -46.22
CA LEU A 484 -95.18 24.77 -46.37
C LEU A 484 -94.11 24.38 -47.43
N GLU A 485 -93.94 25.16 -48.47
CA GLU A 485 -92.90 24.91 -49.48
C GLU A 485 -91.45 25.13 -48.95
N GLU A 486 -91.25 26.09 -48.12
CA GLU A 486 -89.95 26.39 -47.51
C GLU A 486 -89.57 25.42 -46.39
N GLN A 487 -90.62 24.99 -45.62
CA GLN A 487 -90.39 23.91 -44.60
C GLN A 487 -89.79 22.63 -45.22
N ARG A 488 -90.25 22.25 -46.40
CA ARG A 488 -89.63 21.11 -47.10
C ARG A 488 -88.19 21.26 -47.41
N GLY A 489 -87.82 22.47 -47.82
CA GLY A 489 -86.38 22.76 -48.08
C GLY A 489 -85.51 22.65 -46.82
N PHE A 490 -86.01 23.15 -45.65
CA PHE A 490 -85.28 23.04 -44.40
C PHE A 490 -85.21 21.57 -43.91
N PHE A 491 -86.26 20.77 -44.07
CA PHE A 491 -86.19 19.35 -43.75
C PHE A 491 -85.16 18.58 -44.61
N GLU A 492 -85.05 18.93 -45.91
CA GLU A 492 -84.06 18.32 -46.76
C GLU A 492 -82.62 18.73 -46.35
N ILE A 493 -82.43 20.02 -45.91
CA ILE A 493 -81.14 20.48 -45.40
C ILE A 493 -80.80 19.76 -44.11
N ILE A 494 -81.70 19.65 -43.16
CA ILE A 494 -81.50 18.92 -41.91
C ILE A 494 -81.19 17.47 -42.20
N LYS A 495 -81.92 16.78 -43.05
CA LYS A 495 -81.69 15.41 -43.43
C LYS A 495 -80.31 15.19 -44.06
N ALA A 496 -79.94 16.09 -45.02
CA ALA A 496 -78.64 16.04 -45.69
C ALA A 496 -77.42 16.21 -44.72
N ASN A 497 -77.60 17.13 -43.76
CA ASN A 497 -76.54 17.37 -42.74
C ASN A 497 -76.50 16.23 -41.69
N SER A 498 -77.66 15.63 -41.36
CA SER A 498 -77.72 14.46 -40.49
C SER A 498 -77.00 13.25 -41.15
N ASP A 499 -77.30 13.00 -42.40
CA ASP A 499 -76.63 11.90 -43.15
C ASP A 499 -75.12 12.18 -43.36
N LEU A 500 -74.72 13.45 -43.49
CA LEU A 500 -73.31 13.85 -43.56
C LEU A 500 -72.64 13.60 -42.22
N LEU A 501 -73.26 13.96 -41.08
CA LEU A 501 -72.70 13.76 -39.74
C LEU A 501 -72.55 12.29 -39.42
N LEU A 502 -73.54 11.45 -39.74
CA LEU A 502 -73.44 10.00 -39.55
C LEU A 502 -72.26 9.42 -40.33
N ARG A 503 -72.15 9.77 -41.63
CA ARG A 503 -70.98 9.36 -42.43
C ARG A 503 -69.68 9.80 -41.88
N LEU A 504 -69.59 11.02 -41.33
CA LEU A 504 -68.36 11.52 -40.74
C LEU A 504 -67.98 10.72 -39.48
N ILE A 505 -68.97 10.36 -38.65
CA ILE A 505 -68.73 9.54 -37.46
C ILE A 505 -68.24 8.15 -37.88
N ASP A 506 -68.89 7.53 -38.87
CA ASP A 506 -68.49 6.20 -39.37
C ASP A 506 -67.07 6.25 -39.98
N ASP A 507 -66.77 7.25 -40.77
CA ASP A 507 -65.41 7.50 -41.31
C ASP A 507 -64.36 7.63 -40.23
N ILE A 508 -64.64 8.38 -39.13
CA ILE A 508 -63.75 8.54 -38.01
C ILE A 508 -63.54 7.24 -37.26
N LEU A 509 -64.60 6.49 -37.02
CA LEU A 509 -64.51 5.17 -36.37
C LEU A 509 -63.73 4.17 -37.22
N ASP A 510 -63.99 4.13 -38.53
CA ASP A 510 -63.22 3.31 -39.48
C ASP A 510 -61.75 3.71 -39.50
N LEU A 511 -61.44 5.01 -39.59
CA LEU A 511 -60.07 5.54 -39.55
C LEU A 511 -59.34 5.10 -38.25
N SER A 512 -60.01 5.33 -37.11
CA SER A 512 -59.45 4.96 -35.79
C SER A 512 -59.16 3.48 -35.67
N ARG A 513 -60.07 2.62 -36.16
CA ARG A 513 -59.92 1.15 -36.14
C ARG A 513 -58.79 0.71 -37.07
N LEU A 514 -58.67 1.27 -38.26
CA LEU A 514 -57.63 0.95 -39.23
C LEU A 514 -56.22 1.39 -38.79
N GLU A 515 -56.07 2.46 -38.01
CA GLU A 515 -54.82 2.96 -37.50
C GLU A 515 -54.22 2.15 -36.36
N VAL A 516 -55.07 1.60 -35.49
CA VAL A 516 -54.62 0.86 -34.30
C VAL A 516 -54.36 -0.61 -34.61
N ASP A 517 -54.38 -1.00 -35.91
CA ASP A 517 -54.21 -2.39 -36.37
C ASP A 517 -55.18 -3.38 -35.75
N ARG A 518 -56.35 -2.89 -35.28
CA ARG A 518 -57.37 -3.71 -34.63
C ARG A 518 -58.44 -4.25 -35.58
N VAL A 519 -58.31 -3.94 -36.88
CA VAL A 519 -59.24 -4.47 -37.89
C VAL A 519 -58.60 -5.70 -38.53
N THR A 520 -59.21 -6.84 -38.31
CA THR A 520 -58.94 -8.06 -39.08
C THR A 520 -59.80 -8.04 -40.35
N PHE A 521 -59.17 -8.07 -41.53
CA PHE A 521 -59.88 -8.17 -42.80
C PHE A 521 -60.37 -9.61 -42.95
N THR A 522 -61.65 -9.76 -43.27
CA THR A 522 -62.24 -11.04 -43.56
C THR A 522 -61.81 -11.44 -44.98
N GLN A 523 -60.99 -12.46 -45.08
CA GLN A 523 -60.53 -12.96 -46.38
C GLN A 523 -61.53 -13.94 -46.93
N GLU A 524 -62.17 -13.54 -48.00
CA GLU A 524 -63.15 -14.36 -48.71
C GLU A 524 -62.80 -14.47 -50.19
N LYS A 525 -63.12 -15.60 -50.79
CA LYS A 525 -62.94 -15.81 -52.23
C LYS A 525 -64.06 -15.12 -52.96
N CYS A 526 -63.72 -14.17 -53.87
CA CYS A 526 -64.70 -13.45 -54.62
C CYS A 526 -64.30 -13.28 -56.08
N ASP A 527 -65.30 -13.10 -56.94
CA ASP A 527 -65.03 -12.62 -58.30
C ASP A 527 -65.01 -11.11 -58.34
N VAL A 528 -63.80 -10.56 -58.61
CA VAL A 528 -63.52 -9.11 -58.64
C VAL A 528 -64.41 -8.41 -59.72
N VAL A 529 -64.65 -9.06 -60.86
CA VAL A 529 -65.46 -8.48 -61.92
C VAL A 529 -66.86 -8.29 -61.44
N GLN A 530 -67.43 -9.28 -60.72
CA GLN A 530 -68.74 -9.17 -60.12
C GLN A 530 -68.82 -8.08 -59.05
N VAL A 531 -67.81 -8.00 -58.15
CA VAL A 531 -67.71 -6.95 -57.13
C VAL A 531 -67.70 -5.57 -57.74
N CYS A 532 -66.91 -5.36 -58.80
CA CYS A 532 -66.80 -4.09 -59.52
C CYS A 532 -68.14 -3.70 -60.16
N THR A 533 -68.80 -4.70 -60.81
CA THR A 533 -70.10 -4.47 -61.48
C THR A 533 -71.20 -4.12 -60.48
N GLN A 534 -71.25 -4.78 -59.31
CA GLN A 534 -72.15 -4.43 -58.22
C GLN A 534 -71.90 -3.05 -57.65
N ALA A 535 -70.69 -2.72 -57.38
CA ALA A 535 -70.31 -1.42 -56.87
C ALA A 535 -70.67 -0.27 -57.84
N LEU A 536 -70.40 -0.44 -59.15
CA LEU A 536 -70.78 0.50 -60.18
C LEU A 536 -72.33 0.67 -60.25
N ALA A 537 -73.08 -0.46 -60.26
CA ALA A 537 -74.55 -0.44 -60.30
C ALA A 537 -75.13 0.29 -59.05
N SER A 538 -74.59 0.02 -57.88
CA SER A 538 -75.03 0.66 -56.66
C SER A 538 -74.87 2.21 -56.72
N VAL A 539 -73.74 2.74 -57.22
CA VAL A 539 -73.57 4.17 -57.39
C VAL A 539 -74.39 4.76 -58.45
N ALA A 540 -74.55 4.10 -59.59
CA ALA A 540 -75.40 4.52 -60.73
C ALA A 540 -76.87 4.62 -60.37
N GLN A 541 -77.41 3.67 -59.54
CA GLN A 541 -78.84 3.66 -59.09
C GLN A 541 -79.10 4.67 -57.96
N ALA A 542 -78.16 4.83 -57.03
CA ALA A 542 -78.34 5.66 -55.83
C ALA A 542 -78.38 7.15 -56.18
N ARG A 543 -77.78 7.59 -57.26
CA ARG A 543 -77.69 9.00 -57.66
C ARG A 543 -78.40 9.11 -59.01
N ARG A 544 -79.39 9.99 -59.13
CA ARG A 544 -80.01 10.42 -60.39
C ARG A 544 -79.05 11.38 -61.15
N SER A 545 -77.88 10.87 -61.41
CA SER A 545 -76.78 11.66 -62.09
C SER A 545 -76.97 11.57 -63.58
N ALA A 546 -76.68 12.65 -64.28
CA ALA A 546 -76.66 12.70 -65.74
C ALA A 546 -75.37 12.14 -66.36
N ASN A 547 -74.45 11.60 -65.49
CA ASN A 547 -73.20 11.01 -65.96
C ASN A 547 -73.36 9.59 -66.48
N ARG A 548 -72.59 9.21 -67.50
CA ARG A 548 -72.59 7.90 -68.11
C ARG A 548 -71.58 7.03 -67.38
N PHE A 549 -71.96 5.91 -66.79
CA PHE A 549 -71.11 4.93 -66.17
C PHE A 549 -70.74 3.80 -67.10
N LEU A 550 -69.44 3.50 -67.22
CA LEU A 550 -68.92 2.45 -68.09
C LEU A 550 -68.07 1.52 -67.22
N PHE A 551 -68.20 0.22 -67.51
CA PHE A 551 -67.32 -0.80 -66.94
C PHE A 551 -66.53 -1.45 -68.04
N GLU A 552 -65.20 -1.53 -67.86
CA GLU A 552 -64.24 -2.17 -68.80
C GLU A 552 -63.42 -3.23 -68.07
N SER A 553 -63.56 -4.49 -68.53
CA SER A 553 -62.70 -5.52 -68.05
C SER A 553 -62.27 -6.42 -69.24
N PRO A 554 -60.97 -6.69 -69.38
CA PRO A 554 -60.48 -7.64 -70.36
C PRO A 554 -60.70 -9.08 -69.95
N LEU A 555 -61.23 -9.30 -68.72
CA LEU A 555 -61.43 -10.61 -68.13
C LEU A 555 -62.97 -10.84 -67.93
N GLU A 556 -63.41 -12.04 -68.14
CA GLU A 556 -64.86 -12.43 -67.89
C GLU A 556 -65.08 -12.67 -66.35
N SER A 557 -64.06 -13.18 -65.69
CA SER A 557 -64.09 -13.47 -64.27
C SER A 557 -62.64 -13.37 -63.74
N LEU A 558 -62.48 -12.91 -62.49
CA LEU A 558 -61.17 -12.87 -61.84
C LEU A 558 -61.36 -13.17 -60.33
N GLU A 559 -60.92 -14.36 -59.92
CA GLU A 559 -61.00 -14.79 -58.54
C GLU A 559 -59.88 -14.14 -57.69
N LEU A 560 -60.20 -13.55 -56.53
CA LEU A 560 -59.30 -12.94 -55.62
C LEU A 560 -59.69 -13.26 -54.16
N HIS A 561 -58.75 -13.44 -53.29
CA HIS A 561 -58.96 -13.54 -51.86
C HIS A 561 -58.88 -12.16 -51.24
N THR A 562 -59.98 -11.61 -50.73
CA THR A 562 -60.00 -10.26 -50.20
C THR A 562 -61.23 -10.03 -49.30
N ASP A 563 -61.24 -8.93 -48.55
CA ASP A 563 -62.42 -8.43 -47.88
C ASP A 563 -63.34 -7.71 -48.87
N ILE A 564 -64.43 -8.36 -49.21
CA ILE A 564 -65.41 -7.91 -50.24
C ILE A 564 -65.94 -6.52 -49.79
N GLN A 565 -66.33 -6.37 -48.53
CA GLN A 565 -66.91 -5.08 -48.04
C GLN A 565 -65.91 -3.95 -48.15
N ARG A 566 -64.67 -4.20 -47.80
CA ARG A 566 -63.61 -3.17 -47.89
C ARG A 566 -63.26 -2.87 -49.35
N MET A 567 -63.26 -3.84 -50.22
CA MET A 567 -63.06 -3.60 -51.64
C MET A 567 -64.20 -2.78 -52.25
N GLN A 568 -65.46 -3.16 -51.94
CA GLN A 568 -66.58 -2.32 -52.36
C GLN A 568 -66.51 -0.90 -51.81
N GLN A 569 -66.10 -0.72 -50.54
CA GLN A 569 -65.90 0.60 -49.92
C GLN A 569 -64.91 1.43 -50.71
N VAL A 570 -63.78 0.90 -51.10
CA VAL A 570 -62.76 1.65 -51.91
C VAL A 570 -63.32 2.02 -53.26
N ILE A 571 -63.95 1.05 -53.97
CA ILE A 571 -64.47 1.30 -55.34
C ILE A 571 -65.62 2.31 -55.27
N ILE A 572 -66.62 2.13 -54.36
CA ILE A 572 -67.72 3.07 -54.18
C ILE A 572 -67.27 4.45 -53.85
N ASN A 573 -66.26 4.57 -52.96
CA ASN A 573 -65.72 5.89 -52.59
C ASN A 573 -65.07 6.61 -53.80
N LEU A 574 -64.28 5.90 -54.62
CA LEU A 574 -63.68 6.45 -55.80
C LEU A 574 -64.74 6.79 -56.85
N LEU A 575 -65.72 5.93 -57.11
CA LEU A 575 -66.83 6.18 -58.04
C LEU A 575 -67.72 7.35 -57.63
N SER A 576 -68.06 7.45 -56.32
CA SER A 576 -68.85 8.55 -55.79
C SER A 576 -68.14 9.89 -55.87
N ASN A 577 -66.80 9.88 -55.72
CA ASN A 577 -65.99 11.07 -55.97
C ASN A 577 -65.97 11.44 -57.43
N ALA A 578 -65.83 10.48 -58.33
CA ALA A 578 -65.87 10.72 -59.77
C ALA A 578 -67.22 11.31 -60.20
N ASP A 579 -68.34 10.79 -59.66
CA ASP A 579 -69.71 11.31 -59.95
C ASP A 579 -69.91 12.72 -59.44
N LYS A 580 -69.44 13.02 -58.26
CA LYS A 580 -69.55 14.33 -57.61
C LYS A 580 -68.81 15.43 -58.40
N PHE A 581 -67.66 15.09 -58.99
CA PHE A 581 -66.79 16.09 -59.68
C PHE A 581 -66.96 16.06 -61.21
N THR A 582 -67.86 15.23 -61.76
CA THR A 582 -68.19 15.18 -63.17
C THR A 582 -69.61 15.70 -63.42
N LYS A 583 -69.80 16.55 -64.42
CA LYS A 583 -71.12 17.05 -64.87
C LYS A 583 -71.36 16.64 -66.31
N ASN A 584 -72.39 15.87 -66.61
CA ASN A 584 -72.76 15.41 -67.95
C ASN A 584 -71.59 14.72 -68.69
N GLY A 585 -70.75 13.98 -67.94
CA GLY A 585 -69.52 13.33 -68.45
C GLY A 585 -69.60 11.79 -68.39
N THR A 586 -68.40 11.19 -68.56
CA THR A 586 -68.30 9.72 -68.52
C THR A 586 -67.39 9.33 -67.35
N ILE A 587 -67.80 8.33 -66.61
CA ILE A 587 -67.04 7.70 -65.50
C ILE A 587 -66.78 6.27 -65.88
N THR A 588 -65.53 5.90 -65.93
CA THR A 588 -65.14 4.52 -66.38
C THR A 588 -64.44 3.84 -65.21
N LEU A 589 -64.98 2.69 -64.77
CA LEU A 589 -64.29 1.77 -63.89
C LEU A 589 -63.67 0.67 -64.76
N LYS A 590 -62.36 0.51 -64.58
CA LYS A 590 -61.60 -0.49 -65.33
C LYS A 590 -60.81 -1.39 -64.33
N VAL A 591 -60.89 -2.68 -64.57
CA VAL A 591 -60.11 -3.68 -63.86
C VAL A 591 -59.25 -4.46 -64.85
N GLY A 592 -58.00 -4.74 -64.45
CA GLY A 592 -57.10 -5.52 -65.26
C GLY A 592 -56.04 -6.21 -64.46
N LEU A 593 -55.37 -7.18 -65.03
CA LEU A 593 -54.33 -7.93 -64.39
C LEU A 593 -52.95 -7.42 -64.89
N ASP A 594 -52.06 -7.05 -63.98
CA ASP A 594 -50.64 -6.82 -64.29
C ASP A 594 -49.84 -8.06 -63.86
N GLU A 595 -49.70 -9.00 -64.80
CA GLU A 595 -49.01 -10.27 -64.59
C GLU A 595 -47.53 -10.09 -64.15
N LYS A 596 -46.87 -9.05 -64.66
CA LYS A 596 -45.46 -8.76 -64.31
C LYS A 596 -45.25 -8.36 -62.88
N LYS A 597 -46.27 -7.73 -62.29
CA LYS A 597 -46.25 -7.27 -60.90
C LYS A 597 -47.05 -8.12 -59.96
N HIS A 598 -47.69 -9.17 -60.41
CA HIS A 598 -48.59 -10.04 -59.64
C HIS A 598 -49.66 -9.24 -58.84
N VAL A 599 -50.30 -8.29 -59.52
CA VAL A 599 -51.34 -7.44 -58.91
C VAL A 599 -52.52 -7.25 -59.82
N VAL A 600 -53.68 -7.10 -59.23
CA VAL A 600 -54.88 -6.59 -59.90
C VAL A 600 -54.84 -5.06 -59.87
N LEU A 601 -54.97 -4.43 -61.02
CA LEU A 601 -54.99 -3.00 -61.19
C LEU A 601 -56.42 -2.50 -61.38
N PHE A 602 -56.89 -1.65 -60.52
CA PHE A 602 -58.14 -0.97 -60.63
C PHE A 602 -57.93 0.50 -61.07
N SER A 603 -58.78 0.99 -61.91
CA SER A 603 -58.76 2.35 -62.37
C SER A 603 -60.16 2.95 -62.41
N VAL A 604 -60.35 4.08 -61.72
CA VAL A 604 -61.58 4.90 -61.83
C VAL A 604 -61.17 6.19 -62.50
N SER A 605 -61.65 6.42 -63.71
CA SER A 605 -61.42 7.63 -64.49
C SER A 605 -62.68 8.41 -64.76
N ASP A 606 -62.61 9.70 -64.65
CA ASP A 606 -63.70 10.60 -64.93
C ASP A 606 -63.31 11.69 -65.92
N THR A 607 -64.31 12.38 -66.48
CA THR A 607 -64.12 13.51 -67.41
C THR A 607 -64.50 14.83 -66.70
N GLY A 608 -64.23 14.93 -65.41
CA GLY A 608 -64.55 16.08 -64.56
C GLY A 608 -63.49 17.16 -64.54
N CYS A 609 -63.44 17.91 -63.46
CA CYS A 609 -62.53 19.06 -63.32
C CYS A 609 -61.04 18.72 -63.12
N GLY A 610 -60.73 17.41 -62.91
CA GLY A 610 -59.37 16.93 -62.71
C GLY A 610 -58.77 17.36 -61.35
N ILE A 611 -57.47 16.95 -61.13
CA ILE A 611 -56.71 17.24 -59.91
C ILE A 611 -55.37 17.87 -60.27
N PRO A 612 -55.04 19.11 -59.84
CA PRO A 612 -53.76 19.73 -60.08
C PRO A 612 -52.62 18.87 -59.53
N LEU A 613 -51.49 18.81 -60.28
CA LEU A 613 -50.32 17.99 -59.96
C LEU A 613 -49.84 18.17 -58.52
N GLU A 614 -49.84 19.43 -58.04
CA GLU A 614 -49.37 19.79 -56.67
C GLU A 614 -50.27 19.16 -55.59
N LYS A 615 -51.54 18.94 -55.88
CA LYS A 615 -52.52 18.39 -54.91
C LYS A 615 -52.70 16.88 -55.02
N GLN A 616 -52.21 16.22 -56.06
CA GLN A 616 -52.39 14.76 -56.26
C GLN A 616 -51.88 13.86 -55.14
N LYS A 617 -50.82 14.30 -54.42
CA LYS A 617 -50.31 13.57 -53.28
C LYS A 617 -51.10 13.90 -52.01
N LYS A 618 -51.58 15.13 -51.91
CA LYS A 618 -52.30 15.62 -50.71
C LYS A 618 -53.72 15.12 -50.61
N VAL A 619 -54.38 14.80 -51.70
CA VAL A 619 -55.82 14.35 -51.70
C VAL A 619 -56.02 13.09 -50.84
N PHE A 620 -54.97 12.34 -50.52
CA PHE A 620 -55.03 11.17 -49.64
C PHE A 620 -54.69 11.52 -48.18
N GLU A 621 -54.44 12.82 -47.85
CA GLU A 621 -54.30 13.27 -46.50
C GLU A 621 -55.64 13.48 -45.82
N ARG A 622 -55.69 13.42 -44.51
CA ARG A 622 -56.96 13.50 -43.74
C ARG A 622 -57.51 14.92 -43.81
N PHE A 623 -58.81 15.04 -44.03
CA PHE A 623 -59.58 16.27 -44.12
C PHE A 623 -59.14 17.21 -45.27
N GLU A 624 -58.35 16.68 -46.22
CA GLU A 624 -57.94 17.47 -47.40
C GLU A 624 -59.08 17.55 -48.41
N LYS A 625 -59.42 18.77 -48.81
CA LYS A 625 -60.43 19.07 -49.83
C LYS A 625 -59.84 19.91 -50.95
N LEU A 626 -60.10 19.60 -52.17
CA LEU A 626 -59.65 20.38 -53.34
C LEU A 626 -60.23 21.78 -53.36
N ASN A 627 -61.47 21.91 -52.84
CA ASN A 627 -62.21 23.15 -52.71
C ASN A 627 -62.97 23.14 -51.37
N GLU A 628 -62.92 24.20 -50.60
CA GLU A 628 -63.56 24.31 -49.28
C GLU A 628 -65.11 24.16 -49.34
N TYR A 629 -65.71 24.46 -50.51
CA TYR A 629 -67.16 24.32 -50.73
C TYR A 629 -67.57 22.95 -51.21
N ALA A 630 -66.62 22.03 -51.43
CA ALA A 630 -66.96 20.70 -51.89
C ALA A 630 -67.59 19.85 -50.76
N GLN A 631 -68.83 19.41 -50.94
CA GLN A 631 -69.51 18.52 -49.98
C GLN A 631 -68.72 17.22 -49.80
N GLY A 632 -68.44 16.83 -48.50
CA GLY A 632 -67.80 15.58 -48.16
C GLY A 632 -66.90 15.69 -46.93
N THR A 633 -66.58 14.57 -46.30
CA THR A 633 -65.88 14.48 -45.04
C THR A 633 -64.36 14.70 -45.16
N GLY A 634 -63.79 14.59 -46.35
CA GLY A 634 -62.32 14.64 -46.57
C GLY A 634 -61.54 13.43 -45.99
N LEU A 635 -62.28 12.39 -45.50
CA LEU A 635 -61.68 11.20 -44.93
C LEU A 635 -61.71 9.98 -45.90
N GLY A 636 -62.62 9.98 -46.84
CA GLY A 636 -62.81 8.80 -47.70
C GLY A 636 -61.60 8.36 -48.47
N LEU A 637 -60.84 9.28 -49.11
CA LEU A 637 -59.59 8.94 -49.79
C LEU A 637 -58.47 8.52 -48.86
N ALA A 638 -58.41 9.07 -47.65
CA ALA A 638 -57.45 8.65 -46.60
C ALA A 638 -57.78 7.22 -46.12
N ILE A 639 -59.05 6.88 -45.97
CA ILE A 639 -59.52 5.50 -45.63
C ILE A 639 -59.16 4.54 -46.77
N CYS A 640 -59.38 4.93 -48.04
CA CYS A 640 -59.01 4.12 -49.19
C CYS A 640 -57.48 3.83 -49.18
N LYS A 641 -56.65 4.82 -48.89
CA LYS A 641 -55.21 4.65 -48.78
C LYS A 641 -54.81 3.68 -47.68
N LEU A 642 -55.45 3.75 -46.53
CA LEU A 642 -55.18 2.82 -45.42
C LEU A 642 -55.63 1.38 -45.75
N ILE A 643 -56.83 1.21 -46.36
CA ILE A 643 -57.33 -0.11 -46.77
C ILE A 643 -56.39 -0.73 -47.80
N VAL A 644 -56.05 0.03 -48.87
CA VAL A 644 -55.16 -0.45 -49.92
C VAL A 644 -53.75 -0.75 -49.42
N LYS A 645 -53.22 0.08 -48.52
CA LYS A 645 -51.95 -0.17 -47.87
C LYS A 645 -51.98 -1.46 -47.04
N LYS A 646 -53.09 -1.75 -46.37
CA LYS A 646 -53.23 -2.93 -45.53
C LYS A 646 -53.31 -4.22 -46.34
N TRP A 647 -53.80 -4.15 -47.59
CA TRP A 647 -53.67 -5.23 -48.56
C TRP A 647 -52.26 -5.39 -49.14
N GLY A 648 -51.29 -4.47 -48.85
CA GLY A 648 -49.98 -4.44 -49.48
C GLY A 648 -50.00 -3.77 -50.86
N GLY A 649 -51.10 -3.17 -51.26
CA GLY A 649 -51.26 -2.45 -52.51
C GLY A 649 -50.81 -0.99 -52.48
N LYS A 650 -50.97 -0.26 -53.57
CA LYS A 650 -50.71 1.18 -53.70
C LYS A 650 -51.91 1.85 -54.31
N ILE A 651 -52.20 3.09 -53.91
CA ILE A 651 -53.25 3.97 -54.49
C ILE A 651 -52.60 5.30 -54.85
N TRP A 652 -52.94 5.82 -56.04
CA TRP A 652 -52.42 7.09 -56.53
C TRP A 652 -53.34 7.71 -57.59
N VAL A 653 -53.12 8.95 -57.95
CA VAL A 653 -53.74 9.66 -59.07
C VAL A 653 -52.80 9.60 -60.28
N ASP A 654 -53.29 9.29 -61.46
CA ASP A 654 -52.50 9.26 -62.68
C ASP A 654 -52.13 10.68 -63.11
N PRO A 655 -50.81 11.07 -63.04
CA PRO A 655 -50.41 12.41 -63.40
C PRO A 655 -50.47 12.71 -64.90
N HIS A 656 -50.60 11.72 -65.72
CA HIS A 656 -50.65 11.84 -67.18
C HIS A 656 -52.04 11.86 -67.73
N TYR A 657 -53.07 11.66 -66.93
CA TYR A 657 -54.46 11.70 -67.37
C TYR A 657 -54.98 13.15 -67.32
N THR A 658 -55.35 13.71 -68.51
CA THR A 658 -55.66 15.14 -68.66
C THR A 658 -57.16 15.43 -68.94
N GLN A 659 -58.02 14.39 -69.16
CA GLN A 659 -59.44 14.54 -69.47
C GLN A 659 -60.32 14.74 -68.25
N GLY A 660 -59.77 14.63 -67.04
CA GLY A 660 -60.40 14.67 -65.75
C GLY A 660 -59.46 14.14 -64.69
N ALA A 661 -59.95 13.35 -63.76
CA ALA A 661 -59.10 12.63 -62.81
C ALA A 661 -59.13 11.11 -63.07
N ARG A 662 -57.99 10.44 -62.82
CA ARG A 662 -57.87 8.99 -62.85
C ARG A 662 -57.21 8.52 -61.56
N PHE A 663 -57.97 7.78 -60.74
CA PHE A 663 -57.50 7.11 -59.57
C PHE A 663 -57.14 5.68 -59.92
N LEU A 664 -56.00 5.25 -59.49
CA LEU A 664 -55.53 3.86 -59.62
C LEU A 664 -55.23 3.28 -58.27
N PHE A 665 -55.57 2.02 -58.09
CA PHE A 665 -55.11 1.27 -56.95
C PHE A 665 -54.77 -0.19 -57.31
N THR A 666 -53.90 -0.81 -56.55
CA THR A 666 -53.48 -2.19 -56.77
C THR A 666 -53.90 -3.05 -55.59
N HIS A 667 -54.20 -4.32 -55.86
CA HIS A 667 -54.38 -5.38 -54.87
C HIS A 667 -53.43 -6.53 -55.27
N PRO A 668 -52.63 -7.09 -54.34
CA PRO A 668 -51.85 -8.31 -54.66
C PRO A 668 -52.78 -9.46 -55.09
N LEU A 669 -52.24 -10.39 -55.85
CA LEU A 669 -53.01 -11.58 -56.27
C LEU A 669 -53.02 -12.68 -55.21
N ASP A 670 -52.03 -12.67 -54.32
CA ASP A 670 -51.83 -13.65 -53.21
C ASP A 670 -52.37 -13.14 -51.88
#